data_03e02d06416ecfcc2d12edc5ebdaa797
#
_entry.id   03e02d06416ecfcc2d12edc5ebdaa797
#
_cell.length_a   1.000
_cell.length_b   1.000
_cell.length_c   1.000
_cell.angle_alpha   90.00
_cell.angle_beta   90.00
_cell.angle_gamma   90.00
#
_symmetry.space_group_name_H-M   'P 1'
#
loop_
_entity.id
_entity.type
_entity.pdbx_description
1 polymer ?
#
loop_
_entity_poly.entity_id
_entity_poly.type
_entity_poly.pdbx_seq_one_letter_code
_entity_poly.pdbx_strand_id
1 'polypeptide(L)'
;MNYFFELITKSVGFSRVGRIVCSKETKKFISTPNIIIPMKKSLMNNVSFLEEFEDHELFLIVKDFYLKIGFLRDKFNKTGFIYTHNGSMENFKEKLASNIDIFKEDNIIPSIPFNIPTTAINEEFAEEEINNFIENADQILHQYSNLDFGLSIKMYDYYELFDLYIPLIKNNENVRILNLVDLFDNFCNFRNILRVIFKIKKELDNNLVLMVSGRIIPKFYPILIYLGIDLIDCSYSLYLSSENFYDTIEHLLPIYKIKYLPCSCTICKRNLKYNLTNKYSSEKIEQLSLHNIISAYTYMNKLKLYMRMEDFRGFIEKSSYDDMNIISTLKLLDKQYSDVLRLETPITQVSKTVNCFGPSSYNRPDFQEFRERLVKNFSPEPWTKLIILIPCSAKKPYSESKSHRKFQSIVRKFPDFPDFQEIILTSPLGAIPRQLEDIYPVNSYDISVTGDWDNEEIEIASIMLISLLKKFSERIPILCHLKDPGYLKIVEKAGLKLKNKFYFTEVKGNLTTMESLLSLENSIKSLKDSLELENVIPENKNFLKTWTRKFLKIIDYQFGPNLGKKIYCNGIRTWKNKKSNHIEINDLKTREKLGNFNADTGQIELNLNGANRLLPLKEQTKFIVFDGQSINGNTLFRPGVIRFSPNLLPKDLTLIFDKNQEKLIGLGSMIVGSNYIKNSKTGKIANVYEKI
;
A
#
# COMPACT_ATOMS: atom_id res chain seq x y z
N MET A 1 0.14 15.80 27.23
CA MET A 1 0.41 15.39 25.84
C MET A 1 -0.80 15.68 24.99
N ASN A 2 -0.71 16.62 24.10
CA ASN A 2 -1.86 17.08 23.29
C ASN A 2 -1.82 16.56 21.85
N TYR A 3 -0.64 16.27 21.31
CA TYR A 3 -0.45 15.78 19.95
C TYR A 3 -0.30 14.26 19.91
N PHE A 4 -1.08 13.60 19.07
CA PHE A 4 -0.87 12.19 18.73
C PHE A 4 -1.40 11.87 17.34
N PHE A 5 -0.77 10.89 16.71
CA PHE A 5 -1.18 10.40 15.40
C PHE A 5 -2.19 9.26 15.56
N GLU A 6 -3.28 9.32 14.81
CA GLU A 6 -4.26 8.23 14.72
C GLU A 6 -4.33 7.72 13.29
N LEU A 7 -3.95 6.47 13.08
CA LEU A 7 -4.09 5.80 11.79
C LEU A 7 -5.57 5.52 11.51
N ILE A 8 -6.03 5.89 10.30
CA ILE A 8 -7.39 5.56 9.81
C ILE A 8 -7.33 4.34 8.91
N THR A 9 -6.44 4.35 7.90
CA THR A 9 -6.25 3.21 6.99
C THR A 9 -4.85 3.22 6.38
N LYS A 10 -4.36 2.02 6.04
CA LYS A 10 -3.16 1.84 5.21
C LYS A 10 -3.56 1.87 3.73
N SER A 11 -2.70 2.43 2.92
CA SER A 11 -2.71 2.28 1.48
C SER A 11 -1.49 1.44 1.05
N VAL A 12 -1.03 1.56 -0.18
CA VAL A 12 0.08 0.76 -0.68
C VAL A 12 1.43 1.20 -0.09
N GLY A 13 2.35 0.28 0.14
CA GLY A 13 3.66 0.54 0.71
C GLY A 13 3.57 1.18 2.10
N PHE A 14 4.37 2.19 2.36
CA PHE A 14 4.32 2.89 3.64
C PHE A 14 3.22 3.97 3.71
N SER A 15 2.52 4.24 2.60
CA SER A 15 1.49 5.28 2.58
C SER A 15 0.33 4.96 3.53
N ARG A 16 -0.14 6.00 4.20
CA ARG A 16 -1.18 5.90 5.22
C ARG A 16 -2.07 7.14 5.22
N VAL A 17 -3.34 6.93 5.50
CA VAL A 17 -4.28 8.01 5.79
C VAL A 17 -4.50 8.00 7.29
N GLY A 18 -4.27 9.13 7.91
CA GLY A 18 -4.45 9.30 9.33
C GLY A 18 -4.96 10.69 9.69
N ARG A 19 -4.92 10.98 10.97
CA ARG A 19 -5.16 12.32 11.50
C ARG A 19 -4.22 12.60 12.66
N ILE A 20 -3.74 13.83 12.72
CA ILE A 20 -3.01 14.33 13.86
C ILE A 20 -4.03 15.03 14.75
N VAL A 21 -4.22 14.51 15.95
CA VAL A 21 -5.07 15.14 16.95
C VAL A 21 -4.24 16.21 17.64
N CYS A 22 -4.67 17.47 17.52
CA CYS A 22 -3.96 18.62 18.06
C CYS A 22 -4.49 19.02 19.46
N SER A 23 -5.73 18.63 19.79
CA SER A 23 -6.33 18.85 21.10
C SER A 23 -7.44 17.83 21.35
N LYS A 24 -7.40 17.20 22.49
CA LYS A 24 -8.46 16.25 22.92
C LYS A 24 -9.75 16.99 23.33
N GLU A 25 -9.61 18.13 23.97
CA GLU A 25 -10.73 18.90 24.49
C GLU A 25 -11.59 19.49 23.37
N THR A 26 -10.95 20.12 22.38
CA THR A 26 -11.64 20.74 21.24
C THR A 26 -11.92 19.79 20.09
N LYS A 27 -11.49 18.50 20.18
CA LYS A 27 -11.56 17.49 19.11
C LYS A 27 -10.96 17.99 17.78
N LYS A 28 -9.95 18.85 17.85
CA LYS A 28 -9.28 19.42 16.70
C LYS A 28 -8.32 18.38 16.11
N PHE A 29 -8.45 18.11 14.82
CA PHE A 29 -7.56 17.20 14.12
C PHE A 29 -7.25 17.70 12.71
N ILE A 30 -6.12 17.26 12.17
CA ILE A 30 -5.68 17.54 10.81
C ILE A 30 -5.45 16.23 10.09
N SER A 31 -6.09 16.08 8.95
CA SER A 31 -5.95 14.88 8.11
C SER A 31 -4.57 14.80 7.47
N THR A 32 -4.00 13.60 7.41
CA THR A 32 -2.73 13.30 6.72
C THR A 32 -2.95 12.31 5.57
N PRO A 33 -2.09 12.33 4.52
CA PRO A 33 -1.00 13.28 4.30
C PRO A 33 -1.50 14.70 4.05
N ASN A 34 -0.64 15.72 4.32
CA ASN A 34 -1.02 17.11 4.10
C ASN A 34 0.19 17.99 3.76
N ILE A 35 -0.08 19.19 3.25
CA ILE A 35 0.94 20.21 3.11
C ILE A 35 1.01 21.09 4.36
N ILE A 36 2.16 21.72 4.55
CA ILE A 36 2.39 22.74 5.57
C ILE A 36 2.68 24.05 4.87
N ILE A 37 1.95 25.11 5.23
CA ILE A 37 2.08 26.41 4.60
C ILE A 37 2.87 27.33 5.53
N PRO A 38 3.99 27.95 5.07
CA PRO A 38 4.73 28.92 5.88
C PRO A 38 3.96 30.23 6.00
N MET A 39 3.80 30.72 7.22
CA MET A 39 3.20 32.00 7.48
C MET A 39 4.15 33.13 7.09
N LYS A 40 3.75 33.92 6.10
CA LYS A 40 4.42 35.15 5.72
C LYS A 40 3.44 36.33 5.81
N LYS A 41 3.91 37.48 6.26
CA LYS A 41 3.09 38.69 6.44
C LYS A 41 2.32 39.07 5.17
N SER A 42 2.95 38.94 4.01
CA SER A 42 2.34 39.22 2.70
C SER A 42 1.15 38.29 2.41
N LEU A 43 1.27 37.00 2.71
CA LEU A 43 0.18 36.02 2.52
C LEU A 43 -0.95 36.24 3.53
N MET A 44 -0.60 36.49 4.80
CA MET A 44 -1.58 36.65 5.87
C MET A 44 -2.43 37.89 5.77
N ASN A 45 -1.92 38.95 5.14
CA ASN A 45 -2.67 40.16 4.86
C ASN A 45 -3.49 40.09 3.57
N ASN A 46 -3.35 39.02 2.80
CA ASN A 46 -4.06 38.81 1.54
C ASN A 46 -5.45 38.24 1.77
N VAL A 47 -6.48 38.98 1.39
CA VAL A 47 -7.88 38.56 1.55
C VAL A 47 -8.17 37.25 0.80
N SER A 48 -7.63 37.12 -0.40
CA SER A 48 -7.83 35.88 -1.21
C SER A 48 -7.20 34.66 -0.56
N PHE A 49 -6.06 34.80 0.15
CA PHE A 49 -5.46 33.71 0.90
C PHE A 49 -6.34 33.30 2.09
N LEU A 50 -6.83 34.27 2.85
CA LEU A 50 -7.68 34.01 3.99
C LEU A 50 -8.99 33.33 3.57
N GLU A 51 -9.65 33.82 2.52
CA GLU A 51 -10.86 33.22 1.97
C GLU A 51 -10.65 31.78 1.47
N GLU A 52 -9.48 31.50 0.87
CA GLU A 52 -9.18 30.18 0.32
C GLU A 52 -8.87 29.14 1.39
N PHE A 53 -8.21 29.54 2.50
CA PHE A 53 -7.66 28.58 3.47
C PHE A 53 -8.25 28.67 4.89
N GLU A 54 -9.13 29.62 5.19
CA GLU A 54 -9.69 29.84 6.53
C GLU A 54 -10.34 28.60 7.14
N ASP A 55 -11.10 27.86 6.35
CA ASP A 55 -11.84 26.66 6.78
C ASP A 55 -11.12 25.34 6.53
N HIS A 56 -9.88 25.36 6.05
CA HIS A 56 -9.17 24.15 5.69
C HIS A 56 -8.39 23.53 6.87
N GLU A 57 -8.45 22.21 6.97
CA GLU A 57 -7.61 21.42 7.89
C GLU A 57 -6.18 21.38 7.36
N LEU A 58 -5.28 22.17 7.90
CA LEU A 58 -3.87 22.24 7.48
C LEU A 58 -2.95 22.65 8.64
N PHE A 59 -1.63 22.54 8.42
CA PHE A 59 -0.63 23.10 9.31
C PHE A 59 -0.05 24.40 8.76
N LEU A 60 0.21 25.35 9.66
CA LEU A 60 0.96 26.55 9.35
C LEU A 60 2.29 26.56 10.11
N ILE A 61 3.37 26.93 9.41
CA ILE A 61 4.65 27.21 10.05
C ILE A 61 4.62 28.62 10.63
N VAL A 62 4.80 28.71 11.94
CA VAL A 62 4.84 29.98 12.69
C VAL A 62 6.27 30.32 13.09
N LYS A 63 6.62 31.61 13.05
CA LYS A 63 7.87 32.16 13.55
C LYS A 63 7.62 33.14 14.70
N ASP A 64 8.66 33.55 15.40
CA ASP A 64 8.62 34.40 16.59
C ASP A 64 7.61 35.55 16.55
N PHE A 65 7.50 36.21 15.41
CA PHE A 65 6.60 37.35 15.24
C PHE A 65 5.11 37.00 15.44
N TYR A 66 4.73 35.75 15.09
CA TYR A 66 3.34 35.32 15.10
C TYR A 66 2.91 34.65 16.40
N LEU A 67 3.84 34.30 17.30
CA LEU A 67 3.51 33.65 18.57
C LEU A 67 2.56 34.48 19.46
N LYS A 68 2.59 35.80 19.34
CA LYS A 68 1.83 36.72 20.18
C LYS A 68 0.48 37.19 19.60
N ILE A 69 0.11 36.73 18.39
CA ILE A 69 -1.08 37.22 17.69
C ILE A 69 -2.26 36.27 17.89
N GLY A 70 -3.16 36.63 18.83
CA GLY A 70 -4.45 35.90 19.02
C GLY A 70 -5.34 35.84 17.78
N PHE A 71 -5.18 36.78 16.85
CA PHE A 71 -5.84 36.83 15.55
C PHE A 71 -5.81 35.53 14.73
N LEU A 72 -4.72 34.76 14.81
CA LEU A 72 -4.58 33.51 14.06
C LEU A 72 -5.48 32.40 14.61
N ARG A 73 -5.71 32.38 15.92
CA ARG A 73 -6.55 31.39 16.56
C ARG A 73 -8.00 31.57 16.18
N ASP A 74 -8.45 32.80 16.09
CA ASP A 74 -9.85 33.15 15.79
C ASP A 74 -10.16 32.86 14.32
N LYS A 75 -9.25 33.15 13.41
CA LYS A 75 -9.44 32.90 11.96
C LYS A 75 -9.14 31.46 11.50
N PHE A 76 -8.19 30.78 12.14
CA PHE A 76 -7.76 29.44 11.74
C PHE A 76 -8.06 28.40 12.83
N ASN A 77 -9.33 28.26 13.20
CA ASN A 77 -9.76 27.37 14.25
C ASN A 77 -9.53 25.88 13.97
N LYS A 78 -9.46 25.47 12.69
CA LYS A 78 -9.19 24.08 12.25
C LYS A 78 -7.71 23.81 11.95
N THR A 79 -6.83 24.79 12.17
CA THR A 79 -5.42 24.73 11.80
C THR A 79 -4.55 24.32 12.99
N GLY A 80 -3.56 23.47 12.76
CA GLY A 80 -2.45 23.22 13.68
C GLY A 80 -1.26 24.14 13.37
N PHE A 81 -0.41 24.38 14.35
CA PHE A 81 0.72 25.25 14.21
C PHE A 81 2.01 24.52 14.57
N ILE A 82 3.05 24.71 13.74
CA ILE A 82 4.40 24.24 14.01
C ILE A 82 5.28 25.46 14.15
N TYR A 83 5.81 25.67 15.34
CA TYR A 83 6.77 26.73 15.57
C TYR A 83 8.16 26.30 15.11
N THR A 84 8.76 27.07 14.20
CA THR A 84 10.13 26.87 13.72
C THR A 84 10.98 28.09 14.02
N HIS A 85 12.18 27.85 14.52
CA HIS A 85 13.16 28.87 14.82
C HIS A 85 14.31 28.84 13.83
N ASN A 86 14.78 30.02 13.40
CA ASN A 86 15.88 30.13 12.43
C ASN A 86 17.17 30.68 13.08
N GLY A 87 17.27 30.67 14.40
CA GLY A 87 18.43 31.13 15.15
C GLY A 87 19.26 29.98 15.73
N SER A 88 20.20 30.29 16.61
CA SER A 88 20.97 29.28 17.34
C SER A 88 20.09 28.47 18.29
N MET A 89 20.61 27.31 18.74
CA MET A 89 19.94 26.48 19.73
C MET A 89 19.71 27.21 21.05
N GLU A 90 20.64 28.09 21.44
CA GLU A 90 20.52 28.93 22.65
C GLU A 90 19.36 29.92 22.52
N ASN A 91 19.26 30.66 21.40
CA ASN A 91 18.12 31.51 21.14
C ASN A 91 16.79 30.73 21.12
N PHE A 92 16.79 29.51 20.63
CA PHE A 92 15.61 28.66 20.69
C PHE A 92 15.22 28.31 22.14
N LYS A 93 16.20 27.98 23.01
CA LYS A 93 15.96 27.74 24.43
C LYS A 93 15.36 28.97 25.12
N GLU A 94 15.90 30.16 24.86
CA GLU A 94 15.36 31.41 25.40
C GLU A 94 13.93 31.68 24.94
N LYS A 95 13.63 31.49 23.66
CA LYS A 95 12.28 31.64 23.10
C LYS A 95 11.30 30.66 23.65
N LEU A 96 11.74 29.41 23.83
CA LEU A 96 10.91 28.34 24.43
C LEU A 96 10.54 28.71 25.87
N ALA A 97 11.54 29.14 26.69
CA ALA A 97 11.32 29.55 28.07
C ALA A 97 10.39 30.78 28.19
N SER A 98 10.59 31.78 27.35
CA SER A 98 9.80 33.02 27.37
C SER A 98 8.35 32.87 26.86
N ASN A 99 8.02 31.80 26.14
CA ASN A 99 6.69 31.54 25.56
C ASN A 99 6.09 30.21 26.03
N ILE A 100 6.56 29.68 27.14
CA ILE A 100 6.17 28.33 27.62
C ILE A 100 4.66 28.16 27.77
N ASP A 101 3.96 29.19 28.24
CA ASP A 101 2.51 29.16 28.45
C ASP A 101 1.77 29.08 27.12
N ILE A 102 2.25 29.77 26.08
CA ILE A 102 1.68 29.68 24.73
C ILE A 102 1.78 28.25 24.20
N PHE A 103 2.92 27.59 24.38
CA PHE A 103 3.11 26.20 23.93
C PHE A 103 2.31 25.19 24.76
N LYS A 104 1.95 25.51 26.01
CA LYS A 104 1.10 24.64 26.85
C LYS A 104 -0.37 24.78 26.53
N GLU A 105 -0.84 26.00 26.30
CA GLU A 105 -2.26 26.33 26.14
C GLU A 105 -2.74 26.19 24.70
N ASP A 106 -1.85 26.40 23.74
CA ASP A 106 -2.17 26.45 22.32
C ASP A 106 -1.81 25.18 21.56
N ASN A 107 -2.45 25.01 20.41
CA ASN A 107 -2.17 23.94 19.47
C ASN A 107 -0.90 24.21 18.64
N ILE A 108 0.15 24.70 19.30
CA ILE A 108 1.44 25.01 18.68
C ILE A 108 2.46 23.98 19.17
N ILE A 109 3.05 23.23 18.24
CA ILE A 109 4.13 22.30 18.54
C ILE A 109 5.47 22.98 18.22
N PRO A 110 6.36 23.18 19.22
CA PRO A 110 7.69 23.70 18.97
C PRO A 110 8.56 22.63 18.30
N SER A 111 9.23 22.98 17.20
CA SER A 111 10.17 22.10 16.52
C SER A 111 11.60 22.50 16.87
N ILE A 112 12.35 21.58 17.48
CA ILE A 112 13.77 21.77 17.78
C ILE A 112 14.50 21.99 16.46
N PRO A 113 15.16 23.14 16.26
CA PRO A 113 15.78 23.49 14.99
C PRO A 113 17.07 22.71 14.78
N PHE A 114 17.33 22.33 13.54
CA PHE A 114 18.62 21.83 13.11
C PHE A 114 19.37 22.99 12.43
N ASN A 115 20.23 23.63 13.17
CA ASN A 115 20.96 24.84 12.75
C ASN A 115 22.45 24.61 12.61
N ILE A 116 22.84 23.46 12.08
CA ILE A 116 24.25 23.19 11.83
C ILE A 116 24.62 23.71 10.42
N PRO A 117 25.79 24.34 10.26
CA PRO A 117 26.26 24.74 8.95
C PRO A 117 26.27 23.54 7.98
N THR A 118 25.82 23.76 6.77
CA THR A 118 25.47 22.72 5.79
C THR A 118 26.65 21.92 5.22
N THR A 119 27.85 22.27 5.55
CA THR A 119 29.07 21.70 4.99
C THR A 119 29.82 20.92 6.04
N ALA A 120 29.37 19.69 6.30
CA ALA A 120 30.25 18.70 6.89
C ALA A 120 31.36 18.41 5.86
N ILE A 121 32.56 18.83 6.17
CA ILE A 121 33.71 18.70 5.26
C ILE A 121 34.19 17.25 5.24
N ASN A 122 33.99 16.51 6.34
CA ASN A 122 34.28 15.11 6.47
C ASN A 122 33.30 14.43 7.46
N GLU A 123 33.35 13.12 7.54
CA GLU A 123 32.47 12.30 8.36
C GLU A 123 32.67 12.56 9.86
N GLU A 124 33.90 12.69 10.33
CA GLU A 124 34.23 12.92 11.75
C GLU A 124 33.66 14.26 12.23
N PHE A 125 33.77 15.30 11.44
CA PHE A 125 33.19 16.60 11.76
C PHE A 125 31.65 16.55 11.78
N ALA A 126 31.03 15.85 10.83
CA ALA A 126 29.59 15.63 10.81
C ALA A 126 29.10 14.88 12.05
N GLU A 127 29.85 13.86 12.49
CA GLU A 127 29.54 13.07 13.68
C GLU A 127 29.64 13.93 14.96
N GLU A 128 30.67 14.76 15.08
CA GLU A 128 30.83 15.71 16.21
C GLU A 128 29.64 16.69 16.28
N GLU A 129 29.28 17.32 15.16
CA GLU A 129 28.14 18.25 15.10
C GLU A 129 26.81 17.56 15.48
N ILE A 130 26.58 16.34 15.00
CA ILE A 130 25.39 15.56 15.32
C ILE A 130 25.36 15.25 16.83
N ASN A 131 26.46 14.81 17.41
CA ASN A 131 26.54 14.51 18.84
C ASN A 131 26.26 15.77 19.69
N ASN A 132 26.84 16.90 19.36
CA ASN A 132 26.56 18.17 20.03
C ASN A 132 25.08 18.56 19.90
N PHE A 133 24.48 18.36 18.73
CA PHE A 133 23.05 18.59 18.54
C PHE A 133 22.20 17.65 19.41
N ILE A 134 22.52 16.36 19.46
CA ILE A 134 21.81 15.34 20.25
C ILE A 134 21.84 15.71 21.75
N GLU A 135 22.98 16.07 22.29
CA GLU A 135 23.10 16.48 23.70
C GLU A 135 22.20 17.68 24.03
N ASN A 136 22.21 18.69 23.18
CA ASN A 136 21.36 19.88 23.35
C ASN A 136 19.88 19.57 23.22
N ALA A 137 19.50 18.74 22.25
CA ALA A 137 18.12 18.34 22.01
C ALA A 137 17.59 17.49 23.17
N ASP A 138 18.39 16.54 23.68
CA ASP A 138 18.03 15.69 24.79
C ASP A 138 17.79 16.51 26.07
N GLN A 139 18.65 17.48 26.36
CA GLN A 139 18.44 18.40 27.48
C GLN A 139 17.10 19.14 27.40
N ILE A 140 16.73 19.65 26.21
CA ILE A 140 15.45 20.34 26.01
C ILE A 140 14.27 19.37 26.21
N LEU A 141 14.34 18.20 25.62
CA LEU A 141 13.28 17.20 25.70
C LEU A 141 13.03 16.73 27.14
N HIS A 142 14.07 16.55 27.91
CA HIS A 142 13.97 16.20 29.32
C HIS A 142 13.47 17.36 30.19
N GLN A 143 13.99 18.56 29.99
CA GLN A 143 13.57 19.76 30.74
C GLN A 143 12.09 20.08 30.55
N TYR A 144 11.56 19.86 29.34
CA TYR A 144 10.17 20.14 28.98
C TYR A 144 9.38 18.87 28.65
N SER A 145 9.54 17.84 29.46
CA SER A 145 8.93 16.50 29.23
C SER A 145 7.38 16.52 29.15
N ASN A 146 6.74 17.58 29.60
CA ASN A 146 5.28 17.76 29.52
C ASN A 146 4.80 18.42 28.20
N LEU A 147 5.72 18.91 27.36
CA LEU A 147 5.41 19.42 26.02
C LEU A 147 5.64 18.36 24.95
N ASP A 148 4.88 18.44 23.88
CA ASP A 148 5.12 17.68 22.65
C ASP A 148 6.00 18.47 21.69
N PHE A 149 6.96 17.82 21.03
CA PHE A 149 7.95 18.45 20.17
C PHE A 149 7.95 17.90 18.75
N GLY A 150 8.30 18.76 17.81
CA GLY A 150 8.93 18.38 16.55
C GLY A 150 10.45 18.32 16.73
N LEU A 151 11.12 17.43 16.01
CA LEU A 151 12.58 17.34 15.95
C LEU A 151 13.02 17.47 14.49
N SER A 152 13.78 18.52 14.18
CA SER A 152 14.36 18.69 12.85
C SER A 152 15.74 18.04 12.80
N ILE A 153 15.96 17.17 11.81
CA ILE A 153 17.25 16.53 11.58
C ILE A 153 17.64 16.68 10.12
N LYS A 154 18.93 16.76 9.86
CA LYS A 154 19.48 16.82 8.51
C LYS A 154 20.07 15.46 8.12
N MET A 155 19.85 15.08 6.86
CA MET A 155 20.57 13.96 6.26
C MET A 155 21.83 14.49 5.61
N TYR A 156 22.98 14.08 6.15
CA TYR A 156 24.27 14.31 5.51
C TYR A 156 24.48 13.32 4.37
N ASP A 157 25.51 13.53 3.57
CA ASP A 157 25.94 12.55 2.57
C ASP A 157 26.30 11.20 3.21
N TYR A 158 26.69 11.21 4.48
CA TYR A 158 26.94 10.03 5.32
C TYR A 158 25.64 9.55 5.99
N TYR A 159 24.85 8.78 5.26
CA TYR A 159 23.54 8.29 5.75
C TYR A 159 23.66 7.37 6.97
N GLU A 160 24.81 6.76 7.21
CA GLU A 160 25.12 5.91 8.36
C GLU A 160 25.01 6.69 9.67
N LEU A 161 25.38 7.96 9.68
CA LEU A 161 25.28 8.85 10.84
C LEU A 161 23.84 9.07 11.32
N PHE A 162 22.84 8.70 10.54
CA PHE A 162 21.46 8.70 11.00
C PHE A 162 21.26 7.81 12.26
N ASP A 163 22.09 6.80 12.44
CA ASP A 163 22.03 5.90 13.61
C ASP A 163 22.22 6.61 14.94
N LEU A 164 22.97 7.69 14.96
CA LEU A 164 23.20 8.50 16.14
C LEU A 164 21.89 9.12 16.68
N TYR A 165 20.93 9.48 15.80
CA TYR A 165 19.66 10.06 16.21
C TYR A 165 18.67 9.05 16.80
N ILE A 166 18.81 7.75 16.49
CA ILE A 166 17.84 6.72 16.87
C ILE A 166 17.63 6.63 18.38
N PRO A 167 18.69 6.59 19.23
CA PRO A 167 18.54 6.57 20.69
C PRO A 167 17.79 7.79 21.23
N LEU A 168 18.13 9.00 20.73
CA LEU A 168 17.46 10.24 21.13
C LEU A 168 15.94 10.14 20.89
N ILE A 169 15.53 9.71 19.70
CA ILE A 169 14.12 9.63 19.34
C ILE A 169 13.39 8.51 20.10
N LYS A 170 14.03 7.36 20.31
CA LYS A 170 13.43 6.23 21.05
C LYS A 170 13.21 6.52 22.52
N ASN A 171 14.13 7.25 23.16
CA ASN A 171 14.10 7.54 24.58
C ASN A 171 13.17 8.70 24.94
N ASN A 172 12.80 9.55 23.98
CA ASN A 172 12.00 10.73 24.22
C ASN A 172 10.59 10.60 23.59
N GLU A 173 9.64 10.13 24.40
CA GLU A 173 8.24 9.91 23.94
C GLU A 173 7.48 11.19 23.57
N ASN A 174 7.99 12.35 23.94
CA ASN A 174 7.43 13.65 23.60
C ASN A 174 7.84 14.16 22.22
N VAL A 175 8.70 13.46 21.48
CA VAL A 175 8.95 13.72 20.07
C VAL A 175 7.79 13.15 19.25
N ARG A 176 6.97 14.04 18.62
CA ARG A 176 5.78 13.66 17.84
C ARG A 176 5.96 13.78 16.34
N ILE A 177 6.76 14.73 15.90
CA ILE A 177 7.03 15.01 14.50
C ILE A 177 8.53 14.92 14.26
N LEU A 178 8.95 14.11 13.31
CA LEU A 178 10.32 14.07 12.81
C LEU A 178 10.38 14.78 11.46
N ASN A 179 11.07 15.91 11.42
CA ASN A 179 11.24 16.70 10.20
C ASN A 179 12.60 16.44 9.58
N LEU A 180 12.62 15.84 8.40
CA LEU A 180 13.81 15.66 7.59
C LEU A 180 14.04 16.95 6.78
N VAL A 181 15.00 17.76 7.21
CA VAL A 181 15.25 19.07 6.58
C VAL A 181 16.20 18.97 5.39
N ASP A 182 16.19 20.01 4.56
CA ASP A 182 17.04 20.18 3.37
C ASP A 182 16.93 19.03 2.35
N LEU A 183 15.76 18.41 2.26
CA LEU A 183 15.51 17.36 1.30
C LEU A 183 15.67 17.90 -0.13
N PHE A 184 16.47 17.24 -0.94
CA PHE A 184 16.81 17.59 -2.33
C PHE A 184 17.67 18.86 -2.51
N ASP A 185 18.26 19.43 -1.47
CA ASP A 185 19.11 20.61 -1.60
C ASP A 185 20.38 20.34 -2.41
N ASN A 186 20.99 19.17 -2.24
CA ASN A 186 22.17 18.72 -2.96
C ASN A 186 21.82 17.56 -3.87
N PHE A 187 21.34 17.85 -5.09
CA PHE A 187 20.98 16.85 -6.08
C PHE A 187 20.14 15.67 -5.51
N CYS A 188 18.98 15.39 -6.05
CA CYS A 188 18.03 14.39 -5.60
C CYS A 188 18.68 13.00 -5.40
N ASN A 189 19.43 12.78 -4.32
CA ASN A 189 20.00 11.48 -4.00
C ASN A 189 18.93 10.61 -3.30
N PHE A 190 17.99 10.11 -4.08
CA PHE A 190 16.95 9.24 -3.57
C PHE A 190 17.50 7.99 -2.87
N ARG A 191 18.68 7.50 -3.22
CA ARG A 191 19.25 6.30 -2.58
C ARG A 191 19.50 6.51 -1.08
N ASN A 192 20.12 7.62 -0.70
CA ASN A 192 20.34 7.94 0.71
C ASN A 192 19.03 8.23 1.44
N ILE A 193 18.12 8.96 0.77
CA ILE A 193 16.76 9.21 1.29
C ILE A 193 16.04 7.89 1.59
N LEU A 194 16.06 6.93 0.67
CA LEU A 194 15.44 5.61 0.86
C LEU A 194 16.07 4.87 2.05
N ARG A 195 17.41 4.82 2.13
CA ARG A 195 18.10 4.16 3.24
C ARG A 195 17.67 4.71 4.59
N VAL A 196 17.64 6.04 4.73
CA VAL A 196 17.19 6.72 5.97
C VAL A 196 15.72 6.42 6.26
N ILE A 197 14.81 6.56 5.28
CA ILE A 197 13.39 6.30 5.48
C ILE A 197 13.13 4.85 5.88
N PHE A 198 13.75 3.88 5.19
CA PHE A 198 13.60 2.47 5.55
C PHE A 198 14.16 2.16 6.94
N LYS A 199 15.22 2.84 7.36
CA LYS A 199 15.75 2.75 8.71
C LYS A 199 14.79 3.32 9.74
N ILE A 200 14.21 4.49 9.50
CA ILE A 200 13.14 5.07 10.32
C ILE A 200 12.00 4.06 10.49
N LYS A 201 11.49 3.49 9.40
CA LYS A 201 10.36 2.55 9.43
C LYS A 201 10.69 1.23 10.14
N LYS A 202 11.95 0.84 10.18
CA LYS A 202 12.42 -0.36 10.86
C LYS A 202 12.65 -0.14 12.34
N GLU A 203 13.20 1.01 12.75
CA GLU A 203 13.73 1.24 14.08
C GLU A 203 12.82 2.11 14.96
N LEU A 204 12.05 3.04 14.40
CA LEU A 204 11.25 4.00 15.16
C LEU A 204 9.76 3.62 15.23
N ASP A 205 9.04 4.25 16.17
CA ASP A 205 7.59 4.05 16.33
C ASP A 205 6.86 4.49 15.07
N ASN A 206 6.00 3.63 14.55
CA ASN A 206 5.18 3.93 13.38
C ASN A 206 4.13 5.02 13.60
N ASN A 207 3.87 5.44 14.84
CA ASN A 207 3.00 6.58 15.15
C ASN A 207 3.73 7.94 15.09
N LEU A 208 5.05 7.93 14.91
CA LEU A 208 5.82 9.14 14.65
C LEU A 208 5.37 9.75 13.32
N VAL A 209 5.04 11.03 13.33
CA VAL A 209 4.67 11.79 12.12
C VAL A 209 5.94 12.15 11.38
N LEU A 210 6.02 11.79 10.10
CA LEU A 210 7.16 12.17 9.27
C LEU A 210 6.82 13.42 8.46
N MET A 211 7.63 14.46 8.64
CA MET A 211 7.59 15.70 7.91
C MET A 211 8.85 15.82 7.05
N VAL A 212 8.73 16.47 5.92
CA VAL A 212 9.87 16.82 5.06
C VAL A 212 9.84 18.28 4.69
N SER A 213 11.01 18.90 4.66
CA SER A 213 11.22 20.27 4.18
C SER A 213 12.48 20.33 3.29
N GLY A 214 12.52 21.31 2.36
CA GLY A 214 13.60 21.47 1.40
C GLY A 214 13.10 21.86 0.02
N ARG A 215 13.84 21.53 -1.04
CA ARG A 215 13.50 21.86 -2.43
C ARG A 215 12.47 20.91 -3.04
N ILE A 216 11.30 20.82 -2.40
CA ILE A 216 10.25 19.88 -2.75
C ILE A 216 9.20 20.57 -3.63
N ILE A 217 8.99 20.01 -4.82
CA ILE A 217 7.93 20.43 -5.74
C ILE A 217 6.77 19.41 -5.75
N PRO A 218 5.54 19.83 -6.08
CA PRO A 218 4.37 18.97 -5.99
C PRO A 218 4.46 17.65 -6.75
N LYS A 219 5.14 17.58 -7.88
CA LYS A 219 5.30 16.32 -8.63
C LYS A 219 6.02 15.21 -7.85
N PHE A 220 6.77 15.52 -6.78
CA PHE A 220 7.39 14.52 -5.90
C PHE A 220 6.46 14.02 -4.79
N TYR A 221 5.31 14.66 -4.56
CA TYR A 221 4.39 14.29 -3.47
C TYR A 221 3.95 12.82 -3.53
N PRO A 222 3.57 12.25 -4.70
CA PRO A 222 3.14 10.85 -4.77
C PRO A 222 4.18 9.87 -4.23
N ILE A 223 5.46 10.02 -4.64
CA ILE A 223 6.52 9.12 -4.20
C ILE A 223 6.90 9.34 -2.73
N LEU A 224 6.89 10.58 -2.24
CA LEU A 224 7.13 10.88 -0.82
C LEU A 224 6.03 10.29 0.06
N ILE A 225 4.77 10.42 -0.33
CA ILE A 225 3.63 9.80 0.38
C ILE A 225 3.75 8.28 0.35
N TYR A 226 4.15 7.69 -0.78
CA TYR A 226 4.39 6.25 -0.89
C TYR A 226 5.46 5.75 0.09
N LEU A 227 6.47 6.59 0.36
CA LEU A 227 7.50 6.36 1.36
C LEU A 227 7.04 6.62 2.81
N GLY A 228 5.79 7.03 3.00
CA GLY A 228 5.18 7.23 4.31
C GLY A 228 5.46 8.58 4.95
N ILE A 229 5.70 9.60 4.11
CA ILE A 229 5.72 11.00 4.56
C ILE A 229 4.28 11.48 4.80
N ASP A 230 4.05 12.06 5.96
CA ASP A 230 2.74 12.54 6.40
C ASP A 230 2.53 14.04 6.13
N LEU A 231 3.60 14.83 6.23
CA LEU A 231 3.55 16.28 6.11
C LEU A 231 4.67 16.79 5.17
N ILE A 232 4.31 17.67 4.25
CA ILE A 232 5.24 18.22 3.27
C ILE A 232 5.22 19.74 3.35
N ASP A 233 6.37 20.36 3.67
CA ASP A 233 6.54 21.80 3.68
C ASP A 233 6.52 22.36 2.25
N CYS A 234 5.60 23.29 1.98
CA CYS A 234 5.48 23.95 0.68
C CYS A 234 6.25 25.29 0.58
N SER A 235 7.18 25.56 1.49
CA SER A 235 7.98 26.80 1.48
C SER A 235 8.73 27.01 0.17
N TYR A 236 9.14 25.92 -0.49
CA TYR A 236 9.82 26.00 -1.78
C TYR A 236 8.94 26.57 -2.89
N SER A 237 7.63 26.37 -2.84
CA SER A 237 6.68 26.99 -3.77
C SER A 237 6.70 28.52 -3.69
N LEU A 238 6.96 29.09 -2.49
CA LEU A 238 7.12 30.53 -2.33
C LEU A 238 8.44 31.05 -2.93
N TYR A 239 9.51 30.27 -2.75
CA TYR A 239 10.79 30.58 -3.37
C TYR A 239 10.67 30.60 -4.89
N LEU A 240 10.06 29.57 -5.48
CA LEU A 240 9.81 29.48 -6.92
C LEU A 240 8.99 30.66 -7.45
N SER A 241 8.03 31.14 -6.65
CA SER A 241 7.25 32.33 -7.00
C SER A 241 8.11 33.60 -7.05
N SER A 242 9.09 33.75 -6.14
CA SER A 242 10.04 34.85 -6.16
C SER A 242 10.95 34.83 -7.39
N GLU A 243 11.25 33.63 -7.89
CA GLU A 243 11.98 33.40 -9.14
C GLU A 243 11.08 33.46 -10.40
N ASN A 244 9.80 33.88 -10.24
CA ASN A 244 8.81 34.00 -11.31
C ASN A 244 8.44 32.66 -11.99
N PHE A 245 8.47 31.55 -11.25
CA PHE A 245 7.99 30.24 -11.75
C PHE A 245 6.52 30.03 -11.40
N TYR A 246 5.80 29.56 -12.39
CA TYR A 246 4.42 29.11 -12.34
C TYR A 246 4.40 27.58 -12.33
N ASP A 247 3.76 26.96 -11.33
CA ASP A 247 3.71 25.53 -11.15
C ASP A 247 2.41 24.94 -11.76
N THR A 248 2.56 24.07 -12.75
CA THR A 248 1.44 23.32 -13.34
C THR A 248 1.27 21.92 -12.76
N ILE A 249 2.03 21.57 -11.71
CA ILE A 249 2.22 20.23 -11.14
C ILE A 249 3.21 19.40 -11.98
N GLU A 250 2.93 19.19 -13.26
CA GLU A 250 3.79 18.42 -14.17
C GLU A 250 5.06 19.20 -14.51
N HIS A 251 4.95 20.52 -14.65
CA HIS A 251 6.05 21.39 -15.09
C HIS A 251 6.14 22.69 -14.30
N LEU A 252 7.36 23.08 -13.97
CA LEU A 252 7.71 24.41 -13.51
C LEU A 252 8.06 25.28 -14.72
N LEU A 253 7.26 26.30 -14.98
CA LEU A 253 7.44 27.15 -16.14
C LEU A 253 7.68 28.61 -15.72
N PRO A 254 8.72 29.28 -16.26
CA PRO A 254 8.85 30.71 -16.09
C PRO A 254 7.61 31.42 -16.63
N ILE A 255 7.01 32.30 -15.83
CA ILE A 255 5.72 32.94 -16.18
C ILE A 255 5.75 33.68 -17.53
N TYR A 256 6.90 34.22 -17.91
CA TYR A 256 7.06 34.92 -19.19
C TYR A 256 7.01 33.98 -20.41
N LYS A 257 7.28 32.68 -20.24
CA LYS A 257 7.20 31.68 -21.33
C LYS A 257 5.79 31.15 -21.54
N ILE A 258 4.88 31.31 -20.59
CA ILE A 258 3.51 30.82 -20.66
C ILE A 258 2.69 31.73 -21.58
N LYS A 259 1.96 31.18 -22.54
CA LYS A 259 1.07 31.94 -23.43
C LYS A 259 -0.29 32.22 -22.82
N TYR A 260 -0.80 31.37 -21.97
CA TYR A 260 -2.07 31.47 -21.25
C TYR A 260 -1.97 30.76 -19.89
N LEU A 261 -2.82 31.10 -18.94
CA LEU A 261 -2.86 30.45 -17.63
C LEU A 261 -3.74 29.20 -17.71
N PRO A 262 -3.19 27.99 -17.61
CA PRO A 262 -3.96 26.74 -17.77
C PRO A 262 -4.79 26.34 -16.55
N CYS A 263 -4.56 26.99 -15.40
CA CYS A 263 -5.20 26.68 -14.13
C CYS A 263 -6.54 27.40 -13.95
N SER A 264 -7.47 26.76 -13.23
CA SER A 264 -8.79 27.32 -12.89
C SER A 264 -8.90 27.78 -11.43
N CYS A 265 -7.79 27.98 -10.71
CA CYS A 265 -7.82 28.49 -9.34
C CYS A 265 -8.35 29.95 -9.31
N THR A 266 -8.69 30.41 -8.11
CA THR A 266 -9.21 31.78 -7.88
C THR A 266 -8.30 32.87 -8.46
N ILE A 267 -6.99 32.67 -8.33
CA ILE A 267 -5.99 33.62 -8.84
C ILE A 267 -5.97 33.65 -10.37
N CYS A 268 -5.90 32.49 -11.01
CA CYS A 268 -5.83 32.41 -12.48
C CYS A 268 -7.13 32.87 -13.15
N LYS A 269 -8.30 32.63 -12.54
CA LYS A 269 -9.59 33.13 -13.03
C LYS A 269 -9.71 34.66 -12.95
N ARG A 270 -9.15 35.28 -11.90
CA ARG A 270 -9.18 36.76 -11.70
C ARG A 270 -8.15 37.49 -12.55
N ASN A 271 -7.13 36.79 -13.04
CA ASN A 271 -6.02 37.39 -13.76
C ASN A 271 -5.90 36.79 -15.16
N LEU A 272 -5.95 37.65 -16.19
CA LEU A 272 -5.43 37.29 -17.49
C LEU A 272 -3.89 37.22 -17.41
N LYS A 273 -3.25 36.36 -18.21
CA LYS A 273 -1.77 36.25 -18.24
C LYS A 273 -1.10 37.61 -18.35
N TYR A 274 -1.60 38.47 -19.26
CA TYR A 274 -1.10 39.82 -19.47
C TYR A 274 -1.08 40.65 -18.18
N ASN A 275 -2.17 40.59 -17.41
CA ASN A 275 -2.27 41.31 -16.14
C ASN A 275 -1.28 40.76 -15.10
N LEU A 276 -1.06 39.46 -15.05
CA LEU A 276 -0.13 38.84 -14.10
C LEU A 276 1.33 39.19 -14.44
N THR A 277 1.72 39.14 -15.72
CA THR A 277 3.10 39.45 -16.14
C THR A 277 3.46 40.91 -16.03
N ASN A 278 2.49 41.83 -16.13
CA ASN A 278 2.69 43.27 -16.09
C ASN A 278 2.50 43.90 -14.71
N LYS A 279 2.16 43.09 -13.68
CA LYS A 279 2.08 43.60 -12.30
C LYS A 279 3.43 43.99 -11.74
N TYR A 280 3.42 44.90 -10.77
CA TYR A 280 4.63 45.19 -9.97
C TYR A 280 5.20 43.90 -9.38
N SER A 281 6.51 43.84 -9.22
CA SER A 281 7.20 42.62 -8.82
C SER A 281 6.65 42.02 -7.52
N SER A 282 6.34 42.80 -6.50
CA SER A 282 5.78 42.34 -5.22
C SER A 282 4.39 41.73 -5.39
N GLU A 283 3.49 42.37 -6.12
CA GLU A 283 2.13 41.90 -6.35
C GLU A 283 2.13 40.64 -7.21
N LYS A 284 2.99 40.57 -8.24
CA LYS A 284 3.17 39.39 -9.06
C LYS A 284 3.64 38.19 -8.26
N ILE A 285 4.66 38.35 -7.41
CA ILE A 285 5.18 37.32 -6.54
C ILE A 285 4.10 36.81 -5.58
N GLU A 286 3.30 37.70 -5.02
CA GLU A 286 2.18 37.34 -4.14
C GLU A 286 1.14 36.51 -4.87
N GLN A 287 0.70 36.92 -6.05
CA GLN A 287 -0.26 36.19 -6.85
C GLN A 287 0.27 34.81 -7.31
N LEU A 288 1.55 34.74 -7.72
CA LEU A 288 2.20 33.46 -8.04
C LEU A 288 2.31 32.56 -6.81
N SER A 289 2.64 33.10 -5.65
CA SER A 289 2.71 32.35 -4.39
C SER A 289 1.36 31.72 -4.04
N LEU A 290 0.29 32.50 -4.16
CA LEU A 290 -1.06 31.98 -3.94
C LEU A 290 -1.42 30.88 -4.94
N HIS A 291 -1.17 31.10 -6.24
CA HIS A 291 -1.41 30.08 -7.24
C HIS A 291 -0.64 28.79 -6.94
N ASN A 292 0.67 28.88 -6.68
CA ASN A 292 1.52 27.71 -6.45
C ASN A 292 1.11 26.95 -5.18
N ILE A 293 0.70 27.64 -4.11
CA ILE A 293 0.19 27.00 -2.89
C ILE A 293 -1.16 26.34 -3.13
N ILE A 294 -2.11 27.01 -3.80
CA ILE A 294 -3.43 26.46 -4.12
C ILE A 294 -3.27 25.21 -5.01
N SER A 295 -2.37 25.29 -5.98
CA SER A 295 -2.04 24.16 -6.86
C SER A 295 -1.52 22.95 -6.08
N ALA A 296 -0.54 23.19 -5.19
CA ALA A 296 0.01 22.15 -4.30
C ALA A 296 -1.05 21.54 -3.38
N TYR A 297 -1.91 22.37 -2.78
CA TYR A 297 -2.99 21.92 -1.90
C TYR A 297 -4.04 21.08 -2.66
N THR A 298 -4.47 21.56 -3.81
CA THR A 298 -5.42 20.85 -4.68
C THR A 298 -4.85 19.51 -5.11
N TYR A 299 -3.56 19.46 -5.44
CA TYR A 299 -2.90 18.21 -5.80
C TYR A 299 -2.81 17.24 -4.61
N MET A 300 -2.48 17.74 -3.41
CA MET A 300 -2.50 16.92 -2.19
C MET A 300 -3.88 16.30 -1.92
N ASN A 301 -4.95 17.07 -2.10
CA ASN A 301 -6.32 16.55 -1.94
C ASN A 301 -6.68 15.50 -3.00
N LYS A 302 -6.18 15.67 -4.24
CA LYS A 302 -6.29 14.64 -5.28
C LYS A 302 -5.58 13.35 -4.85
N LEU A 303 -4.37 13.43 -4.31
CA LEU A 303 -3.64 12.25 -3.81
C LEU A 303 -4.38 11.55 -2.65
N LYS A 304 -4.92 12.31 -1.70
CA LYS A 304 -5.79 11.75 -0.64
C LYS A 304 -6.98 10.97 -1.20
N LEU A 305 -7.60 11.47 -2.27
CA LEU A 305 -8.70 10.79 -2.95
C LEU A 305 -8.25 9.47 -3.54
N TYR A 306 -7.14 9.44 -4.29
CA TYR A 306 -6.59 8.21 -4.86
C TYR A 306 -6.21 7.19 -3.78
N MET A 307 -5.62 7.61 -2.67
CA MET A 307 -5.32 6.73 -1.54
C MET A 307 -6.57 6.07 -0.94
N ARG A 308 -7.71 6.76 -0.94
CA ARG A 308 -9.00 6.24 -0.44
C ARG A 308 -9.73 5.37 -1.47
N MET A 309 -9.57 5.66 -2.75
CA MET A 309 -10.13 4.90 -3.87
C MET A 309 -9.31 3.65 -4.22
N GLU A 310 -8.17 3.48 -3.55
CA GLU A 310 -7.36 2.26 -3.52
C GLU A 310 -6.52 1.96 -4.78
N ASP A 311 -6.44 2.85 -5.75
CA ASP A 311 -5.50 2.74 -6.88
C ASP A 311 -4.34 3.74 -6.80
N PHE A 312 -3.84 3.99 -5.60
CA PHE A 312 -2.75 4.94 -5.39
C PHE A 312 -1.44 4.47 -6.03
N ARG A 313 -1.17 3.16 -6.03
CA ARG A 313 0.03 2.62 -6.70
C ARG A 313 -0.02 2.85 -8.21
N GLY A 314 -1.15 2.62 -8.85
CA GLY A 314 -1.32 2.93 -10.29
C GLY A 314 -1.15 4.42 -10.59
N PHE A 315 -1.60 5.30 -9.69
CA PHE A 315 -1.35 6.74 -9.80
C PHE A 315 0.15 7.06 -9.74
N ILE A 316 0.91 6.45 -8.82
CA ILE A 316 2.36 6.65 -8.70
C ILE A 316 3.08 6.15 -9.96
N GLU A 317 2.73 4.97 -10.46
CA GLU A 317 3.30 4.42 -11.68
C GLU A 317 3.09 5.38 -12.85
N LYS A 318 1.87 5.85 -13.06
CA LYS A 318 1.54 6.82 -14.11
C LYS A 318 2.35 8.12 -13.96
N SER A 319 2.36 8.71 -12.77
CA SER A 319 3.08 9.97 -12.52
C SER A 319 4.61 9.81 -12.54
N SER A 320 5.13 8.60 -12.38
CA SER A 320 6.57 8.37 -12.44
C SER A 320 7.17 8.62 -13.82
N TYR A 321 6.39 8.52 -14.88
CA TYR A 321 6.86 8.79 -16.24
C TYR A 321 7.11 10.29 -16.51
N ASP A 322 6.66 11.17 -15.62
CA ASP A 322 6.88 12.61 -15.76
C ASP A 322 8.28 13.06 -15.26
N ASP A 323 9.03 12.17 -14.56
CA ASP A 323 10.34 12.50 -14.01
C ASP A 323 11.26 11.28 -13.87
N MET A 324 12.49 11.40 -14.40
CA MET A 324 13.47 10.30 -14.42
C MET A 324 13.91 9.87 -13.01
N ASN A 325 13.92 10.78 -12.04
CA ASN A 325 14.28 10.45 -10.66
C ASN A 325 13.17 9.64 -10.00
N ILE A 326 11.90 9.97 -10.26
CA ILE A 326 10.76 9.25 -9.70
C ILE A 326 10.70 7.82 -10.27
N ILE A 327 10.85 7.65 -11.60
CA ILE A 327 10.83 6.31 -12.20
C ILE A 327 12.01 5.45 -11.74
N SER A 328 13.21 6.05 -11.61
CA SER A 328 14.37 5.32 -11.10
C SER A 328 14.21 4.94 -9.63
N THR A 329 13.62 5.81 -8.82
CA THR A 329 13.29 5.54 -7.41
C THR A 329 12.28 4.41 -7.30
N LEU A 330 11.24 4.42 -8.11
CA LEU A 330 10.23 3.35 -8.13
C LEU A 330 10.86 2.00 -8.50
N LYS A 331 11.76 1.96 -9.49
CA LYS A 331 12.51 0.75 -9.85
C LYS A 331 13.42 0.26 -8.73
N LEU A 332 14.06 1.17 -7.98
CA LEU A 332 14.87 0.80 -6.81
C LEU A 332 14.01 0.18 -5.72
N LEU A 333 12.85 0.80 -5.43
CA LEU A 333 11.90 0.30 -4.44
C LEU A 333 11.42 -1.11 -4.77
N ASP A 334 11.03 -1.33 -6.02
CA ASP A 334 10.51 -2.62 -6.48
C ASP A 334 11.58 -3.74 -6.53
N LYS A 335 12.87 -3.38 -6.70
CA LYS A 335 13.96 -4.36 -6.78
C LYS A 335 14.67 -4.60 -5.46
N GLN A 336 14.93 -3.55 -4.68
CA GLN A 336 15.78 -3.64 -3.47
C GLN A 336 14.99 -3.67 -2.18
N TYR A 337 13.77 -3.12 -2.17
CA TYR A 337 12.94 -2.96 -0.97
C TYR A 337 11.60 -3.67 -1.07
N SER A 338 11.43 -4.50 -2.10
CA SER A 338 10.17 -5.20 -2.38
C SER A 338 9.65 -6.00 -1.19
N ASP A 339 10.52 -6.74 -0.48
CA ASP A 339 10.13 -7.57 0.64
C ASP A 339 9.50 -6.77 1.78
N VAL A 340 10.07 -5.59 2.08
CA VAL A 340 9.51 -4.71 3.12
C VAL A 340 8.22 -4.07 2.67
N LEU A 341 8.17 -3.55 1.43
CA LEU A 341 6.98 -2.91 0.89
C LEU A 341 5.81 -3.89 0.73
N ARG A 342 6.09 -5.13 0.40
CA ARG A 342 5.11 -6.20 0.32
C ARG A 342 4.42 -6.43 1.67
N LEU A 343 5.17 -6.45 2.77
CA LEU A 343 4.64 -6.62 4.13
C LEU A 343 3.80 -5.42 4.62
N GLU A 344 3.92 -4.29 3.97
CA GLU A 344 3.18 -3.06 4.30
C GLU A 344 2.00 -2.80 3.34
N THR A 345 1.86 -3.60 2.29
CA THR A 345 0.83 -3.40 1.25
C THR A 345 -0.40 -4.28 1.51
N PRO A 346 -1.62 -3.73 1.38
CA PRO A 346 -2.85 -4.50 1.52
C PRO A 346 -2.95 -5.64 0.51
N ILE A 347 -3.43 -6.80 0.97
CA ILE A 347 -3.57 -8.02 0.14
C ILE A 347 -4.79 -8.01 -0.75
N THR A 348 -5.69 -7.07 -0.58
CA THR A 348 -6.87 -6.87 -1.41
C THR A 348 -7.24 -5.41 -1.47
N GLN A 349 -7.90 -5.02 -2.53
CA GLN A 349 -8.42 -3.67 -2.75
C GLN A 349 -9.90 -3.76 -3.12
N VAL A 350 -10.65 -2.71 -2.84
CA VAL A 350 -12.06 -2.57 -3.27
C VAL A 350 -12.15 -2.01 -4.69
N SER A 351 -11.04 -1.47 -5.20
CA SER A 351 -10.98 -0.97 -6.58
C SER A 351 -11.30 -2.08 -7.58
N LYS A 352 -12.28 -1.82 -8.46
CA LYS A 352 -12.72 -2.78 -9.46
C LYS A 352 -11.68 -3.02 -10.55
N THR A 353 -10.71 -2.12 -10.72
CA THR A 353 -9.70 -2.21 -11.78
C THR A 353 -8.35 -1.72 -11.28
N VAL A 354 -7.33 -2.54 -11.47
CA VAL A 354 -5.92 -2.22 -11.22
C VAL A 354 -5.23 -2.10 -12.57
N ASN A 355 -4.96 -0.87 -13.00
CA ASN A 355 -4.35 -0.61 -14.30
C ASN A 355 -2.84 -0.91 -14.25
N CYS A 356 -2.37 -1.69 -15.21
CA CYS A 356 -0.96 -2.02 -15.40
C CYS A 356 -0.41 -1.25 -16.59
N PHE A 357 0.57 -0.37 -16.33
CA PHE A 357 1.13 0.55 -17.33
C PHE A 357 2.42 0.05 -17.98
N GLY A 358 2.78 -1.22 -17.79
CA GLY A 358 4.00 -1.82 -18.35
C GLY A 358 4.95 -2.33 -17.26
N PRO A 359 6.27 -2.37 -17.50
CA PRO A 359 7.25 -3.02 -16.61
C PRO A 359 7.22 -2.56 -15.15
N SER A 360 6.88 -1.29 -14.89
CA SER A 360 6.74 -0.78 -13.52
C SER A 360 5.60 -1.45 -12.72
N SER A 361 4.63 -2.06 -13.42
CA SER A 361 3.51 -2.77 -12.79
C SER A 361 3.81 -4.24 -12.48
N TYR A 362 4.82 -4.85 -13.12
CA TYR A 362 5.08 -6.30 -12.97
C TYR A 362 5.55 -6.67 -11.57
N ASN A 363 6.28 -5.76 -10.93
CA ASN A 363 6.87 -5.93 -9.61
C ASN A 363 6.14 -5.15 -8.51
N ARG A 364 4.86 -4.83 -8.72
CA ARG A 364 4.01 -4.27 -7.68
C ARG A 364 4.04 -5.15 -6.43
N PRO A 365 4.11 -4.56 -5.22
CA PRO A 365 4.19 -5.34 -3.98
C PRO A 365 2.99 -6.29 -3.78
N ASP A 366 1.78 -5.88 -4.16
CA ASP A 366 0.57 -6.70 -4.12
C ASP A 366 0.61 -7.88 -5.10
N PHE A 367 1.21 -7.71 -6.29
CA PHE A 367 1.39 -8.79 -7.25
C PHE A 367 2.47 -9.78 -6.83
N GLN A 368 3.55 -9.28 -6.23
CA GLN A 368 4.59 -10.14 -5.66
C GLN A 368 4.04 -10.98 -4.51
N GLU A 369 3.29 -10.36 -3.58
CA GLU A 369 2.64 -11.09 -2.49
C GLU A 369 1.69 -12.15 -3.02
N PHE A 370 0.89 -11.83 -4.03
CA PHE A 370 0.01 -12.81 -4.65
C PHE A 370 0.78 -14.02 -5.19
N ARG A 371 1.85 -13.79 -5.95
CA ARG A 371 2.67 -14.87 -6.54
C ARG A 371 3.31 -15.76 -5.47
N GLU A 372 3.92 -15.15 -4.45
CA GLU A 372 4.55 -15.91 -3.37
C GLU A 372 3.55 -16.68 -2.54
N ARG A 373 2.44 -16.04 -2.16
CA ARG A 373 1.38 -16.69 -1.38
C ARG A 373 0.73 -17.83 -2.15
N LEU A 374 0.50 -17.64 -3.45
CA LEU A 374 -0.03 -18.69 -4.31
C LEU A 374 0.93 -19.88 -4.35
N VAL A 375 2.20 -19.66 -4.65
CA VAL A 375 3.20 -20.74 -4.69
C VAL A 375 3.33 -21.41 -3.33
N LYS A 376 3.35 -20.67 -2.23
CA LYS A 376 3.47 -21.23 -0.87
C LYS A 376 2.27 -22.08 -0.47
N ASN A 377 1.07 -21.58 -0.70
CA ASN A 377 -0.15 -22.11 -0.09
C ASN A 377 -0.95 -23.05 -1.02
N PHE A 378 -0.73 -23.00 -2.34
CA PHE A 378 -1.44 -23.89 -3.26
C PHE A 378 -0.99 -25.33 -3.08
N SER A 379 -1.95 -26.22 -2.88
CA SER A 379 -1.74 -27.68 -2.84
C SER A 379 -2.56 -28.31 -3.97
N PRO A 380 -1.96 -29.13 -4.83
CA PRO A 380 -2.69 -29.89 -5.85
C PRO A 380 -3.73 -30.82 -5.24
N GLU A 381 -4.76 -31.16 -6.03
CA GLU A 381 -5.64 -32.24 -5.64
C GLU A 381 -4.97 -33.61 -5.91
N PRO A 382 -5.02 -34.57 -4.97
CA PRO A 382 -4.33 -35.85 -5.12
C PRO A 382 -4.84 -36.70 -6.31
N TRP A 383 -6.07 -36.42 -6.74
CA TRP A 383 -6.71 -37.11 -7.89
C TRP A 383 -6.47 -36.42 -9.23
N THR A 384 -5.58 -35.42 -9.30
CA THR A 384 -5.26 -34.77 -10.57
C THR A 384 -4.56 -35.70 -11.53
N LYS A 385 -5.13 -35.90 -12.74
CA LYS A 385 -4.60 -36.78 -13.79
C LYS A 385 -4.11 -36.03 -15.04
N LEU A 386 -4.56 -34.84 -15.27
CA LEU A 386 -4.20 -34.01 -16.43
C LEU A 386 -4.11 -32.54 -16.03
N ILE A 387 -3.07 -31.87 -16.50
CA ILE A 387 -2.94 -30.42 -16.39
C ILE A 387 -3.19 -29.80 -17.76
N ILE A 388 -4.04 -28.76 -17.82
CA ILE A 388 -4.38 -28.08 -19.06
C ILE A 388 -3.91 -26.61 -18.94
N LEU A 389 -2.95 -26.22 -19.77
CA LEU A 389 -2.48 -24.84 -19.87
C LEU A 389 -3.28 -24.09 -20.93
N ILE A 390 -3.85 -22.96 -20.55
CA ILE A 390 -4.68 -22.11 -21.41
C ILE A 390 -4.28 -20.64 -21.28
N PRO A 391 -4.46 -19.81 -22.32
CA PRO A 391 -4.13 -18.40 -22.26
C PRO A 391 -5.12 -17.62 -21.40
N CYS A 392 -4.75 -16.43 -20.98
CA CYS A 392 -5.64 -15.48 -20.32
C CYS A 392 -6.68 -14.88 -21.29
N SER A 393 -7.51 -14.00 -20.77
CA SER A 393 -8.42 -13.18 -21.56
C SER A 393 -8.61 -11.79 -20.92
N ALA A 394 -9.04 -10.81 -21.71
CA ALA A 394 -9.27 -9.46 -21.21
C ALA A 394 -10.38 -9.41 -20.13
N LYS A 395 -11.46 -10.18 -20.31
CA LYS A 395 -12.54 -10.23 -19.32
C LYS A 395 -12.18 -11.10 -18.11
N LYS A 396 -12.44 -10.60 -16.91
CA LYS A 396 -12.27 -11.26 -15.62
C LYS A 396 -13.59 -11.30 -14.84
N PRO A 397 -13.81 -12.31 -14.01
CA PRO A 397 -13.01 -13.55 -13.94
C PRO A 397 -13.03 -14.28 -15.30
N TYR A 398 -11.97 -15.02 -15.58
CA TYR A 398 -11.78 -15.60 -16.92
C TYR A 398 -12.93 -16.52 -17.37
N SER A 399 -13.53 -17.27 -16.45
CA SER A 399 -14.70 -18.15 -16.72
C SER A 399 -15.90 -17.40 -17.33
N GLU A 400 -15.97 -16.08 -17.17
CA GLU A 400 -17.01 -15.26 -17.79
C GLU A 400 -16.69 -14.80 -19.22
N SER A 401 -15.44 -14.98 -19.68
CA SER A 401 -15.06 -14.61 -21.05
C SER A 401 -15.62 -15.60 -22.09
N LYS A 402 -15.81 -15.09 -23.32
CA LYS A 402 -16.32 -15.93 -24.42
C LYS A 402 -15.38 -17.10 -24.76
N SER A 403 -14.05 -16.86 -24.73
CA SER A 403 -13.03 -17.88 -25.01
C SER A 403 -13.04 -18.98 -23.96
N HIS A 404 -12.97 -18.62 -22.68
CA HIS A 404 -12.93 -19.61 -21.59
C HIS A 404 -14.23 -20.38 -21.45
N ARG A 405 -15.39 -19.79 -21.74
CA ARG A 405 -16.65 -20.54 -21.80
C ARG A 405 -16.61 -21.66 -22.85
N LYS A 406 -15.99 -21.39 -24.02
CA LYS A 406 -15.79 -22.43 -25.05
C LYS A 406 -14.81 -23.50 -24.60
N PHE A 407 -13.66 -23.13 -24.00
CA PHE A 407 -12.72 -24.11 -23.45
C PHE A 407 -13.40 -24.98 -22.38
N GLN A 408 -14.10 -24.38 -21.44
CA GLN A 408 -14.82 -25.13 -20.41
C GLN A 408 -15.95 -26.00 -20.97
N SER A 409 -16.61 -25.58 -22.05
CA SER A 409 -17.63 -26.43 -22.68
C SER A 409 -17.06 -27.72 -23.24
N ILE A 410 -15.79 -27.73 -23.69
CA ILE A 410 -15.09 -28.94 -24.12
C ILE A 410 -14.64 -29.77 -22.92
N VAL A 411 -13.93 -29.13 -21.97
CA VAL A 411 -13.35 -29.86 -20.83
C VAL A 411 -14.42 -30.52 -19.96
N ARG A 412 -15.58 -29.87 -19.79
CA ARG A 412 -16.72 -30.41 -19.00
C ARG A 412 -17.53 -31.50 -19.66
N LYS A 413 -17.28 -31.83 -20.94
CA LYS A 413 -17.88 -33.01 -21.59
C LYS A 413 -17.36 -34.32 -20.98
N PHE A 414 -16.18 -34.28 -20.40
CA PHE A 414 -15.55 -35.46 -19.82
C PHE A 414 -16.08 -35.69 -18.39
N PRO A 415 -16.54 -36.91 -18.05
CA PRO A 415 -16.96 -37.26 -16.70
C PRO A 415 -15.83 -37.03 -15.66
N ASP A 416 -14.59 -37.20 -16.11
CA ASP A 416 -13.39 -37.02 -15.28
C ASP A 416 -12.93 -35.55 -15.20
N PHE A 417 -13.74 -34.59 -15.61
CA PHE A 417 -13.44 -33.18 -15.50
C PHE A 417 -12.89 -32.77 -14.11
N PRO A 418 -13.39 -33.32 -12.98
CA PRO A 418 -12.83 -33.07 -11.67
C PRO A 418 -11.37 -33.49 -11.49
N ASP A 419 -10.85 -34.39 -12.30
CA ASP A 419 -9.46 -34.88 -12.27
C ASP A 419 -8.53 -33.99 -13.11
N PHE A 420 -9.07 -32.96 -13.75
CA PHE A 420 -8.28 -32.01 -14.55
C PHE A 420 -7.98 -30.72 -13.77
N GLN A 421 -6.74 -30.25 -13.93
CA GLN A 421 -6.32 -28.98 -13.39
C GLN A 421 -6.06 -27.98 -14.52
N GLU A 422 -6.94 -27.01 -14.66
CA GLU A 422 -6.70 -25.88 -15.56
C GLU A 422 -5.75 -24.86 -14.90
N ILE A 423 -4.71 -24.44 -15.63
CA ILE A 423 -3.80 -23.35 -15.25
C ILE A 423 -3.81 -22.31 -16.36
N ILE A 424 -4.06 -21.07 -16.00
CA ILE A 424 -4.15 -19.91 -16.90
C ILE A 424 -2.83 -19.19 -16.89
N LEU A 425 -2.21 -19.01 -18.06
CA LEU A 425 -0.99 -18.21 -18.19
C LEU A 425 -1.35 -16.76 -18.48
N THR A 426 -0.76 -15.85 -17.75
CA THR A 426 -1.10 -14.42 -17.82
C THR A 426 0.04 -13.52 -17.38
N SER A 427 0.19 -12.37 -18.04
CA SER A 427 1.00 -11.25 -17.56
C SER A 427 0.11 -10.31 -16.73
N PRO A 428 0.65 -9.68 -15.68
CA PRO A 428 1.96 -9.89 -15.06
C PRO A 428 1.93 -10.90 -13.89
N LEU A 429 0.82 -11.60 -13.69
CA LEU A 429 0.61 -12.48 -12.52
C LEU A 429 1.23 -13.88 -12.68
N GLY A 430 1.55 -14.31 -13.90
CA GLY A 430 2.24 -15.55 -14.19
C GLY A 430 1.31 -16.72 -14.51
N ALA A 431 1.21 -17.73 -13.65
CA ALA A 431 0.42 -18.94 -13.84
C ALA A 431 -0.62 -19.07 -12.73
N ILE A 432 -1.89 -19.19 -13.08
CA ILE A 432 -3.02 -19.11 -12.14
C ILE A 432 -3.87 -20.36 -12.23
N PRO A 433 -3.98 -21.17 -11.14
CA PRO A 433 -4.97 -22.25 -11.07
C PRO A 433 -6.39 -21.70 -11.19
N ARG A 434 -7.23 -22.34 -11.99
CA ARG A 434 -8.63 -21.92 -12.25
C ARG A 434 -9.41 -21.59 -10.99
N GLN A 435 -9.17 -22.31 -9.92
CA GLN A 435 -9.88 -22.13 -8.65
C GLN A 435 -9.64 -20.76 -7.99
N LEU A 436 -8.56 -20.06 -8.38
CA LEU A 436 -8.16 -18.78 -7.81
C LEU A 436 -8.38 -17.59 -8.75
N GLU A 437 -9.18 -17.76 -9.81
CA GLU A 437 -9.46 -16.66 -10.76
C GLU A 437 -10.30 -15.51 -10.19
N ASP A 438 -11.01 -15.71 -9.08
CA ASP A 438 -11.88 -14.70 -8.46
C ASP A 438 -11.22 -13.90 -7.34
N ILE A 439 -9.97 -14.22 -6.94
CA ILE A 439 -9.29 -13.50 -5.87
C ILE A 439 -8.54 -12.28 -6.41
N TYR A 440 -8.34 -11.28 -5.54
CA TYR A 440 -7.45 -10.16 -5.86
C TYR A 440 -5.99 -10.65 -5.97
N PRO A 441 -5.19 -10.18 -6.93
CA PRO A 441 -5.49 -9.19 -7.97
C PRO A 441 -6.03 -9.80 -9.27
N VAL A 442 -6.21 -11.12 -9.36
CA VAL A 442 -6.58 -11.84 -10.59
C VAL A 442 -7.89 -11.35 -11.19
N ASN A 443 -8.87 -11.05 -10.34
CA ASN A 443 -10.18 -10.57 -10.75
C ASN A 443 -10.21 -9.07 -11.13
N SER A 444 -9.14 -8.33 -10.84
CA SER A 444 -9.16 -6.86 -10.84
C SER A 444 -8.12 -6.21 -11.76
N TYR A 445 -7.02 -6.90 -12.10
CA TYR A 445 -5.97 -6.28 -12.93
C TYR A 445 -6.43 -6.10 -14.39
N ASP A 446 -5.96 -5.03 -15.02
CA ASP A 446 -6.15 -4.74 -16.44
C ASP A 446 -4.81 -4.39 -17.07
N ILE A 447 -4.49 -5.09 -18.16
CA ILE A 447 -3.27 -4.89 -18.95
C ILE A 447 -3.60 -5.03 -20.42
N SER A 448 -2.88 -4.32 -21.28
CA SER A 448 -3.03 -4.45 -22.73
C SER A 448 -2.70 -5.86 -23.19
N VAL A 449 -3.66 -6.53 -23.81
CA VAL A 449 -3.48 -7.88 -24.38
C VAL A 449 -3.04 -7.70 -25.84
N THR A 450 -1.74 -7.57 -26.05
CA THR A 450 -1.13 -7.38 -27.38
C THR A 450 -0.74 -8.70 -28.05
N GLY A 451 -0.55 -9.76 -27.27
CA GLY A 451 0.07 -11.02 -27.71
C GLY A 451 1.59 -10.98 -27.70
N ASP A 452 2.20 -9.80 -27.57
CA ASP A 452 3.63 -9.63 -27.42
C ASP A 452 4.02 -9.57 -25.94
N TRP A 453 4.92 -10.46 -25.55
CA TRP A 453 5.43 -10.55 -24.19
C TRP A 453 6.90 -10.14 -24.15
N ASP A 454 7.25 -9.26 -23.24
CA ASP A 454 8.65 -8.93 -23.00
C ASP A 454 9.37 -10.04 -22.20
N ASN A 455 10.70 -9.91 -22.09
CA ASN A 455 11.51 -10.92 -21.42
C ASN A 455 11.22 -11.03 -19.93
N GLU A 456 10.86 -9.92 -19.25
CA GLU A 456 10.54 -9.90 -17.82
C GLU A 456 9.19 -10.60 -17.57
N GLU A 457 8.18 -10.35 -18.39
CA GLU A 457 6.90 -11.06 -18.34
C GLU A 457 7.04 -12.57 -18.54
N ILE A 458 7.83 -12.97 -19.55
CA ILE A 458 8.12 -14.39 -19.83
C ILE A 458 8.84 -15.04 -18.64
N GLU A 459 9.80 -14.34 -18.04
CA GLU A 459 10.56 -14.88 -16.90
C GLU A 459 9.68 -15.06 -15.68
N ILE A 460 8.87 -14.02 -15.31
CA ILE A 460 7.93 -14.09 -14.19
C ILE A 460 6.95 -15.25 -14.38
N ALA A 461 6.36 -15.37 -15.58
CA ALA A 461 5.38 -16.41 -15.84
C ALA A 461 6.01 -17.82 -15.87
N SER A 462 7.25 -17.95 -16.37
CA SER A 462 7.98 -19.21 -16.40
C SER A 462 8.34 -19.67 -14.98
N ILE A 463 8.87 -18.79 -14.14
CA ILE A 463 9.21 -19.11 -12.75
C ILE A 463 7.95 -19.54 -11.99
N MET A 464 6.85 -18.83 -12.18
CA MET A 464 5.59 -19.13 -11.54
C MET A 464 5.02 -20.48 -11.98
N LEU A 465 5.01 -20.75 -13.30
CA LEU A 465 4.56 -22.03 -13.86
C LEU A 465 5.40 -23.20 -13.34
N ILE A 466 6.72 -23.08 -13.37
CA ILE A 466 7.66 -24.12 -12.88
C ILE A 466 7.40 -24.39 -11.40
N SER A 467 7.24 -23.33 -10.60
CA SER A 467 7.02 -23.46 -9.15
C SER A 467 5.69 -24.15 -8.82
N LEU A 468 4.65 -23.90 -9.60
CA LEU A 468 3.36 -24.59 -9.45
C LEU A 468 3.43 -26.04 -9.93
N LEU A 469 4.02 -26.28 -11.11
CA LEU A 469 4.10 -27.62 -11.70
C LEU A 469 4.93 -28.59 -10.86
N LYS A 470 5.99 -28.11 -10.19
CA LYS A 470 6.78 -28.92 -9.24
C LYS A 470 5.97 -29.50 -8.07
N LYS A 471 4.78 -28.98 -7.81
CA LYS A 471 3.88 -29.49 -6.76
C LYS A 471 3.05 -30.69 -7.21
N PHE A 472 3.01 -30.96 -8.51
CA PHE A 472 2.33 -32.11 -9.10
C PHE A 472 3.31 -33.26 -9.36
N SER A 473 2.79 -34.48 -9.46
CA SER A 473 3.60 -35.63 -9.86
C SER A 473 4.19 -35.43 -11.26
N GLU A 474 5.45 -35.79 -11.44
CA GLU A 474 6.14 -35.74 -12.73
C GLU A 474 5.49 -36.63 -13.81
N ARG A 475 4.67 -37.61 -13.39
CA ARG A 475 3.95 -38.51 -14.29
C ARG A 475 2.70 -37.91 -14.94
N ILE A 476 2.19 -36.80 -14.37
CA ILE A 476 0.99 -36.12 -14.88
C ILE A 476 1.34 -35.40 -16.19
N PRO A 477 0.66 -35.70 -17.31
CA PRO A 477 0.87 -35.02 -18.57
C PRO A 477 0.32 -33.58 -18.52
N ILE A 478 0.94 -32.71 -19.32
CA ILE A 478 0.56 -31.33 -19.43
C ILE A 478 0.12 -31.05 -20.87
N LEU A 479 -1.16 -30.73 -21.06
CA LEU A 479 -1.72 -30.37 -22.36
C LEU A 479 -1.74 -28.87 -22.54
N CYS A 480 -1.08 -28.37 -23.57
CA CYS A 480 -0.97 -26.95 -23.90
C CYS A 480 -1.95 -26.59 -25.02
N HIS A 481 -2.97 -25.78 -24.71
CA HIS A 481 -3.86 -25.19 -25.70
C HIS A 481 -3.52 -23.69 -25.83
N LEU A 482 -2.40 -23.43 -26.53
CA LEU A 482 -1.71 -22.13 -26.60
C LEU A 482 -1.26 -21.88 -28.04
N LYS A 483 -1.15 -20.62 -28.45
CA LYS A 483 -0.76 -20.25 -29.83
C LYS A 483 0.38 -19.23 -29.87
N ASP A 484 0.25 -18.13 -29.09
CA ASP A 484 1.13 -16.98 -29.26
C ASP A 484 2.57 -17.29 -28.78
N PRO A 485 3.61 -16.70 -29.44
CA PRO A 485 5.02 -17.00 -29.14
C PRO A 485 5.42 -16.81 -27.69
N GLY A 486 4.83 -15.82 -27.00
CA GLY A 486 5.10 -15.55 -25.57
C GLY A 486 4.72 -16.74 -24.68
N TYR A 487 3.53 -17.31 -24.88
CA TYR A 487 3.10 -18.49 -24.13
C TYR A 487 3.96 -19.72 -24.44
N LEU A 488 4.33 -19.92 -25.72
CA LEU A 488 5.16 -21.05 -26.13
C LEU A 488 6.55 -20.98 -25.50
N LYS A 489 7.17 -19.79 -25.45
CA LYS A 489 8.45 -19.59 -24.75
C LYS A 489 8.39 -19.89 -23.25
N ILE A 490 7.27 -19.56 -22.60
CA ILE A 490 7.05 -19.88 -21.17
C ILE A 490 7.02 -21.41 -20.97
N VAL A 491 6.29 -22.13 -21.82
CA VAL A 491 6.18 -23.59 -21.77
C VAL A 491 7.53 -24.25 -22.12
N GLU A 492 8.24 -23.74 -23.10
CA GLU A 492 9.60 -24.22 -23.47
C GLU A 492 10.56 -24.12 -22.28
N LYS A 493 10.63 -22.95 -21.62
CA LYS A 493 11.44 -22.75 -20.40
C LYS A 493 11.03 -23.70 -19.28
N ALA A 494 9.75 -23.97 -19.13
CA ALA A 494 9.25 -24.93 -18.15
C ALA A 494 9.65 -26.37 -18.50
N GLY A 495 9.55 -26.76 -19.77
CA GLY A 495 9.94 -28.07 -20.27
C GLY A 495 11.43 -28.39 -20.08
N LEU A 496 12.30 -27.39 -20.15
CA LEU A 496 13.72 -27.55 -19.86
C LEU A 496 14.03 -27.86 -18.38
N LYS A 497 13.13 -27.52 -17.46
CA LYS A 497 13.35 -27.66 -16.00
C LYS A 497 12.48 -28.70 -15.32
N LEU A 498 11.53 -29.29 -16.04
CA LEU A 498 10.56 -30.26 -15.52
C LEU A 498 10.63 -31.57 -16.31
N LYS A 499 10.33 -32.70 -15.66
CA LYS A 499 10.30 -34.02 -16.29
C LYS A 499 8.93 -34.40 -16.85
N ASN A 500 7.91 -33.60 -16.57
CA ASN A 500 6.58 -33.81 -17.11
C ASN A 500 6.59 -33.77 -18.64
N LYS A 501 5.76 -34.61 -19.26
CA LYS A 501 5.57 -34.58 -20.72
C LYS A 501 4.60 -33.49 -21.12
N PHE A 502 5.00 -32.65 -22.05
CA PHE A 502 4.19 -31.57 -22.61
C PHE A 502 3.64 -31.99 -23.96
N TYR A 503 2.34 -31.84 -24.12
CA TYR A 503 1.60 -32.09 -25.35
C TYR A 503 0.95 -30.83 -25.86
N PHE A 504 0.86 -30.67 -27.16
CA PHE A 504 0.31 -29.45 -27.76
C PHE A 504 -0.88 -29.79 -28.64
N THR A 505 -1.94 -29.02 -28.53
CA THR A 505 -3.08 -29.13 -29.45
C THR A 505 -2.71 -28.51 -30.79
N GLU A 506 -3.25 -29.04 -31.88
CA GLU A 506 -3.17 -28.38 -33.19
C GLU A 506 -4.14 -27.19 -33.23
N VAL A 507 -3.60 -25.98 -33.45
CA VAL A 507 -4.40 -24.74 -33.49
C VAL A 507 -4.49 -24.24 -34.94
N LYS A 508 -5.70 -24.23 -35.49
CA LYS A 508 -6.01 -23.68 -36.81
C LYS A 508 -6.78 -22.36 -36.67
N GLY A 509 -6.15 -21.28 -37.08
CA GLY A 509 -6.69 -19.94 -36.89
C GLY A 509 -6.60 -19.48 -35.43
N ASN A 510 -7.74 -19.30 -34.77
CA ASN A 510 -7.81 -18.90 -33.37
C ASN A 510 -8.04 -20.12 -32.45
N LEU A 511 -7.62 -20.03 -31.18
CA LEU A 511 -7.83 -21.08 -30.18
C LEU A 511 -9.30 -21.48 -29.97
N THR A 512 -10.26 -20.61 -30.36
CA THR A 512 -11.70 -20.81 -30.19
C THR A 512 -12.42 -21.22 -31.47
N THR A 513 -11.70 -21.52 -32.55
CA THR A 513 -12.31 -22.10 -33.79
C THR A 513 -12.78 -23.52 -33.53
N MET A 514 -13.72 -23.97 -34.33
CA MET A 514 -14.27 -25.33 -34.17
C MET A 514 -13.19 -26.42 -34.29
N GLU A 515 -12.28 -26.26 -35.25
CA GLU A 515 -11.17 -27.19 -35.47
C GLU A 515 -10.20 -27.24 -34.29
N SER A 516 -9.80 -26.05 -33.74
CA SER A 516 -8.93 -25.97 -32.57
C SER A 516 -9.58 -26.55 -31.33
N LEU A 517 -10.88 -26.36 -31.13
CA LEU A 517 -11.65 -26.94 -30.03
C LEU A 517 -11.81 -28.47 -30.18
N LEU A 518 -12.00 -29.00 -31.41
CA LEU A 518 -11.99 -30.43 -31.68
C LEU A 518 -10.60 -31.05 -31.42
N SER A 519 -9.52 -30.34 -31.79
CA SER A 519 -8.16 -30.76 -31.45
C SER A 519 -7.97 -30.83 -29.94
N LEU A 520 -8.47 -29.87 -29.17
CA LEU A 520 -8.43 -29.93 -27.70
C LEU A 520 -9.18 -31.14 -27.16
N GLU A 521 -10.42 -31.39 -27.65
CA GLU A 521 -11.24 -32.53 -27.26
C GLU A 521 -10.55 -33.86 -27.55
N ASN A 522 -10.04 -34.05 -28.77
CA ASN A 522 -9.34 -35.25 -29.19
C ASN A 522 -8.05 -35.48 -28.40
N SER A 523 -7.27 -34.41 -28.12
CA SER A 523 -6.06 -34.53 -27.32
C SER A 523 -6.36 -34.96 -25.88
N ILE A 524 -7.41 -34.40 -25.25
CA ILE A 524 -7.84 -34.86 -23.91
C ILE A 524 -8.23 -36.32 -23.94
N LYS A 525 -9.02 -36.77 -24.94
CA LYS A 525 -9.43 -38.15 -25.08
C LYS A 525 -8.24 -39.09 -25.24
N SER A 526 -7.32 -38.81 -26.16
CA SER A 526 -6.13 -39.62 -26.40
C SER A 526 -5.24 -39.73 -25.15
N LEU A 527 -5.00 -38.60 -24.46
CA LEU A 527 -4.20 -38.61 -23.23
C LEU A 527 -4.89 -39.41 -22.12
N LYS A 528 -6.21 -39.28 -21.95
CA LYS A 528 -6.96 -40.01 -20.95
C LYS A 528 -6.87 -41.49 -21.15
N ASP A 529 -7.03 -41.96 -22.39
CA ASP A 529 -7.03 -43.41 -22.72
C ASP A 529 -5.62 -44.05 -22.57
N SER A 530 -4.56 -43.21 -22.54
CA SER A 530 -3.16 -43.64 -22.40
C SER A 530 -2.61 -43.63 -20.97
N LEU A 531 -3.39 -43.15 -19.97
CA LEU A 531 -2.90 -42.90 -18.61
C LEU A 531 -3.14 -44.12 -17.68
N GLU A 532 -2.05 -44.72 -17.25
CA GLU A 532 -2.01 -45.70 -16.15
C GLU A 532 -1.75 -44.95 -14.80
N LEU A 533 -2.65 -44.04 -14.41
CA LEU A 533 -2.57 -43.36 -13.12
C LEU A 533 -3.51 -44.01 -12.11
N GLU A 534 -3.05 -44.11 -10.86
CA GLU A 534 -3.85 -44.65 -9.76
C GLU A 534 -5.17 -43.85 -9.61
N ASN A 535 -6.28 -44.59 -9.46
CA ASN A 535 -7.59 -43.98 -9.20
C ASN A 535 -7.68 -43.55 -7.73
N VAL A 536 -7.20 -42.35 -7.42
CA VAL A 536 -7.41 -41.77 -6.12
C VAL A 536 -8.81 -41.17 -6.05
N ILE A 537 -9.65 -41.76 -5.21
CA ILE A 537 -11.02 -41.29 -4.98
C ILE A 537 -11.00 -40.33 -3.77
N PRO A 538 -11.58 -39.13 -3.86
CA PRO A 538 -11.65 -38.23 -2.71
C PRO A 538 -12.55 -38.84 -1.61
N GLU A 539 -12.16 -38.69 -0.36
CA GLU A 539 -12.94 -39.12 0.83
C GLU A 539 -14.37 -38.56 0.81
N ASN A 540 -14.55 -37.38 0.27
CA ASN A 540 -15.84 -36.75 0.14
C ASN A 540 -16.11 -36.34 -1.33
N LYS A 541 -17.10 -36.93 -1.97
CA LYS A 541 -17.51 -36.62 -3.36
C LYS A 541 -17.89 -35.13 -3.55
N ASN A 542 -18.25 -34.40 -2.49
CA ASN A 542 -18.54 -32.98 -2.58
C ASN A 542 -17.30 -32.18 -2.99
N PHE A 543 -16.10 -32.69 -2.70
CA PHE A 543 -14.83 -32.02 -3.10
C PHE A 543 -14.62 -31.98 -4.61
N LEU A 544 -15.30 -32.82 -5.37
CA LEU A 544 -15.28 -32.78 -6.84
C LEU A 544 -16.11 -31.63 -7.43
N LYS A 545 -17.02 -31.05 -6.64
CA LYS A 545 -17.86 -29.94 -7.12
C LYS A 545 -17.05 -28.67 -7.32
N THR A 546 -17.27 -27.94 -8.41
CA THR A 546 -16.53 -26.75 -8.82
C THR A 546 -16.46 -25.68 -7.71
N TRP A 547 -17.59 -25.35 -7.08
CA TRP A 547 -17.62 -24.37 -6.00
C TRP A 547 -16.87 -24.81 -4.75
N THR A 548 -16.96 -26.08 -4.39
CA THR A 548 -16.23 -26.63 -3.26
C THR A 548 -14.72 -26.56 -3.50
N ARG A 549 -14.26 -27.02 -4.68
CA ARG A 549 -12.85 -26.91 -5.08
C ARG A 549 -12.35 -25.46 -5.03
N LYS A 550 -13.14 -24.52 -5.55
CA LYS A 550 -12.80 -23.09 -5.53
C LYS A 550 -12.61 -22.60 -4.10
N PHE A 551 -13.58 -22.82 -3.22
CA PHE A 551 -13.53 -22.29 -1.86
C PHE A 551 -12.49 -22.99 -0.98
N LEU A 552 -12.23 -24.28 -1.19
CA LEU A 552 -11.09 -24.96 -0.57
C LEU A 552 -9.78 -24.24 -0.87
N LYS A 553 -9.51 -23.92 -2.15
CA LYS A 553 -8.27 -23.28 -2.59
C LYS A 553 -8.18 -21.81 -2.17
N ILE A 554 -9.30 -21.10 -2.07
CA ILE A 554 -9.31 -19.73 -1.55
C ILE A 554 -8.95 -19.72 -0.05
N ILE A 555 -9.49 -20.63 0.74
CA ILE A 555 -9.10 -20.78 2.16
C ILE A 555 -7.63 -21.16 2.28
N ASP A 556 -7.15 -22.11 1.47
CA ASP A 556 -5.73 -22.47 1.46
C ASP A 556 -4.87 -21.25 1.16
N TYR A 557 -5.22 -20.48 0.13
CA TYR A 557 -4.52 -19.24 -0.23
C TYR A 557 -4.51 -18.21 0.92
N GLN A 558 -5.64 -18.03 1.61
CA GLN A 558 -5.79 -17.03 2.67
C GLN A 558 -5.07 -17.41 3.97
N PHE A 559 -5.23 -18.64 4.44
CA PHE A 559 -4.83 -19.05 5.79
C PHE A 559 -3.63 -19.99 5.81
N GLY A 560 -3.43 -20.81 4.80
CA GLY A 560 -2.34 -21.77 4.71
C GLY A 560 -2.71 -23.08 3.98
N PRO A 561 -1.73 -23.89 3.56
CA PRO A 561 -1.96 -25.05 2.73
C PRO A 561 -2.82 -26.12 3.44
N ASN A 562 -3.78 -26.71 2.71
CA ASN A 562 -4.69 -27.78 3.15
C ASN A 562 -5.67 -27.40 4.30
N LEU A 563 -5.77 -26.13 4.69
CA LEU A 563 -6.71 -25.70 5.73
C LEU A 563 -8.15 -25.70 5.23
N GLY A 564 -8.39 -25.49 3.95
CA GLY A 564 -9.73 -25.55 3.35
C GLY A 564 -10.42 -26.90 3.58
N LYS A 565 -9.69 -28.02 3.45
CA LYS A 565 -10.23 -29.37 3.72
C LYS A 565 -10.60 -29.56 5.19
N LYS A 566 -9.92 -28.90 6.11
CA LYS A 566 -10.25 -28.96 7.54
C LYS A 566 -11.53 -28.19 7.87
N ILE A 567 -11.71 -27.00 7.29
CA ILE A 567 -12.94 -26.21 7.47
C ILE A 567 -14.13 -26.90 6.81
N TYR A 568 -13.96 -27.42 5.60
CA TYR A 568 -15.03 -27.98 4.79
C TYR A 568 -15.06 -29.51 4.78
N CYS A 569 -14.63 -30.15 5.86
CA CYS A 569 -14.49 -31.63 5.96
C CYS A 569 -15.75 -32.40 5.55
N ASN A 570 -16.94 -31.90 5.88
CA ASN A 570 -18.22 -32.50 5.50
C ASN A 570 -18.68 -32.11 4.08
N GLY A 571 -17.91 -31.29 3.34
CA GLY A 571 -18.37 -30.62 2.13
C GLY A 571 -19.20 -29.39 2.42
N ILE A 572 -19.61 -28.68 1.37
CA ILE A 572 -20.34 -27.44 1.49
C ILE A 572 -21.59 -27.38 0.64
N ARG A 573 -22.53 -26.54 1.08
CA ARG A 573 -23.65 -26.03 0.30
C ARG A 573 -23.52 -24.50 0.22
N THR A 574 -23.75 -23.93 -0.95
CA THR A 574 -23.62 -22.50 -1.20
C THR A 574 -24.96 -21.88 -1.54
N TRP A 575 -25.17 -20.66 -1.06
CA TRP A 575 -26.33 -19.85 -1.38
C TRP A 575 -25.89 -18.46 -1.84
N LYS A 576 -26.26 -18.08 -3.06
CA LYS A 576 -25.99 -16.72 -3.57
C LYS A 576 -27.09 -15.77 -3.12
N ASN A 577 -26.72 -14.75 -2.37
CA ASN A 577 -27.63 -13.67 -2.05
C ASN A 577 -27.83 -12.80 -3.32
N LYS A 578 -29.08 -12.65 -3.76
CA LYS A 578 -29.41 -11.85 -4.96
C LYS A 578 -29.23 -10.35 -4.76
N LYS A 579 -29.22 -9.88 -3.50
CA LYS A 579 -29.11 -8.45 -3.14
C LYS A 579 -27.68 -8.00 -2.80
N SER A 580 -26.76 -8.91 -2.63
CA SER A 580 -25.35 -8.63 -2.30
C SER A 580 -24.42 -9.50 -3.14
N ASN A 581 -23.18 -9.02 -3.33
CA ASN A 581 -22.13 -9.81 -4.01
C ASN A 581 -21.54 -10.91 -3.10
N HIS A 582 -22.29 -11.38 -2.10
CA HIS A 582 -21.85 -12.41 -1.18
C HIS A 582 -22.46 -13.77 -1.50
N ILE A 583 -21.65 -14.81 -1.35
CA ILE A 583 -22.10 -16.19 -1.42
C ILE A 583 -21.96 -16.81 -0.03
N GLU A 584 -23.06 -17.16 0.59
CA GLU A 584 -23.09 -17.84 1.87
C GLU A 584 -22.59 -19.27 1.71
N ILE A 585 -21.76 -19.73 2.65
CA ILE A 585 -21.16 -21.06 2.67
C ILE A 585 -21.61 -21.77 3.95
N ASN A 586 -22.35 -22.87 3.77
CA ASN A 586 -22.86 -23.68 4.86
C ASN A 586 -22.28 -25.09 4.80
N ASP A 587 -22.10 -25.72 5.95
CA ASP A 587 -21.72 -27.12 6.05
C ASP A 587 -22.81 -28.02 5.42
N LEU A 588 -22.40 -28.99 4.61
CA LEU A 588 -23.35 -29.84 3.92
C LEU A 588 -24.13 -30.76 4.87
N LYS A 589 -23.50 -31.23 5.96
CA LYS A 589 -24.06 -32.16 6.92
C LYS A 589 -24.79 -31.48 8.05
N THR A 590 -24.13 -30.53 8.73
CA THR A 590 -24.70 -29.87 9.92
C THR A 590 -25.60 -28.67 9.58
N ARG A 591 -25.58 -28.18 8.35
CA ARG A 591 -26.28 -26.94 7.90
C ARG A 591 -25.83 -25.67 8.53
N GLU A 592 -24.83 -25.72 9.39
CA GLU A 592 -24.26 -24.52 10.01
C GLU A 592 -23.58 -23.62 8.99
N LYS A 593 -23.74 -22.33 9.16
CA LYS A 593 -23.00 -21.34 8.38
C LYS A 593 -21.51 -21.39 8.77
N LEU A 594 -20.63 -21.40 7.79
CA LEU A 594 -19.18 -21.43 7.96
C LEU A 594 -18.50 -20.11 7.56
N GLY A 595 -19.20 -19.28 6.80
CA GLY A 595 -18.71 -17.99 6.34
C GLY A 595 -19.41 -17.49 5.08
N ASN A 596 -18.87 -16.41 4.52
CA ASN A 596 -19.32 -15.81 3.27
C ASN A 596 -18.14 -15.60 2.32
N PHE A 597 -18.31 -15.92 1.05
CA PHE A 597 -17.41 -15.45 0.02
C PHE A 597 -17.84 -14.06 -0.45
N ASN A 598 -16.96 -13.10 -0.35
CA ASN A 598 -17.13 -11.73 -0.82
C ASN A 598 -16.56 -11.61 -2.24
N ALA A 599 -17.41 -11.46 -3.24
CA ALA A 599 -16.98 -11.41 -4.63
C ALA A 599 -16.23 -10.11 -5.00
N ASP A 600 -16.39 -9.02 -4.23
CA ASP A 600 -15.70 -7.76 -4.48
C ASP A 600 -14.21 -7.85 -4.08
N THR A 601 -13.92 -8.52 -2.97
CA THR A 601 -12.55 -8.70 -2.47
C THR A 601 -11.91 -10.02 -2.87
N GLY A 602 -12.72 -11.00 -3.29
CA GLY A 602 -12.28 -12.36 -3.55
C GLY A 602 -11.92 -13.16 -2.29
N GLN A 603 -12.32 -12.68 -1.10
CA GLN A 603 -12.01 -13.32 0.17
C GLN A 603 -13.18 -14.12 0.73
N ILE A 604 -12.87 -15.15 1.52
CA ILE A 604 -13.84 -15.86 2.35
C ILE A 604 -13.72 -15.33 3.78
N GLU A 605 -14.76 -14.64 4.21
CA GLU A 605 -14.94 -14.17 5.59
C GLU A 605 -15.55 -15.33 6.39
N LEU A 606 -14.71 -16.02 7.18
CA LEU A 606 -15.19 -17.07 8.07
C LEU A 606 -16.08 -16.46 9.16
N ASN A 607 -17.05 -17.25 9.63
CA ASN A 607 -17.71 -16.97 10.89
C ASN A 607 -17.07 -17.81 12.02
N LEU A 608 -17.53 -17.61 13.28
CA LEU A 608 -16.98 -18.32 14.43
C LEU A 608 -17.05 -19.86 14.27
N ASN A 609 -18.12 -20.40 13.69
CA ASN A 609 -18.25 -21.86 13.47
C ASN A 609 -17.18 -22.38 12.50
N GLY A 610 -16.97 -21.66 11.39
CA GLY A 610 -15.92 -22.02 10.42
C GLY A 610 -14.52 -21.89 10.99
N ALA A 611 -14.26 -20.82 11.72
CA ALA A 611 -12.97 -20.54 12.32
C ALA A 611 -12.63 -21.49 13.49
N ASN A 612 -13.61 -21.93 14.28
CA ASN A 612 -13.43 -22.91 15.34
C ASN A 612 -12.86 -24.25 14.84
N ARG A 613 -13.10 -24.62 13.58
CA ARG A 613 -12.51 -25.81 12.97
C ARG A 613 -10.99 -25.71 12.75
N LEU A 614 -10.44 -24.51 12.84
CA LEU A 614 -9.00 -24.24 12.75
C LEU A 614 -8.29 -24.22 14.11
N LEU A 615 -9.02 -24.27 15.23
CA LEU A 615 -8.43 -24.23 16.58
C LEU A 615 -7.25 -25.21 16.78
N PRO A 616 -7.34 -26.49 16.37
CA PRO A 616 -6.24 -27.44 16.51
C PRO A 616 -4.99 -27.06 15.72
N LEU A 617 -5.13 -26.19 14.73
CA LEU A 617 -4.08 -25.78 13.77
C LEU A 617 -3.76 -24.30 13.86
N LYS A 618 -4.05 -23.65 15.00
CA LYS A 618 -3.91 -22.20 15.17
C LYS A 618 -2.55 -21.66 14.75
N GLU A 619 -1.47 -22.35 15.08
CA GLU A 619 -0.10 -21.93 14.75
C GLU A 619 0.20 -21.94 13.23
N GLN A 620 -0.59 -22.68 12.44
CA GLN A 620 -0.50 -22.71 10.98
C GLN A 620 -1.36 -21.64 10.32
N THR A 621 -2.15 -20.89 11.11
CA THR A 621 -3.09 -19.89 10.63
C THR A 621 -2.58 -18.47 10.89
N LYS A 622 -3.38 -17.48 10.51
CA LYS A 622 -3.17 -16.06 10.83
C LYS A 622 -3.94 -15.72 12.09
N PHE A 623 -3.23 -15.39 13.14
CA PHE A 623 -3.83 -15.16 14.45
C PHE A 623 -3.26 -13.96 15.20
N ILE A 624 -4.05 -13.46 16.16
CA ILE A 624 -3.69 -12.51 17.19
C ILE A 624 -4.12 -13.09 18.54
N VAL A 625 -3.28 -12.96 19.57
CA VAL A 625 -3.60 -13.23 20.97
C VAL A 625 -3.85 -11.90 21.67
N PHE A 626 -5.04 -11.77 22.25
CA PHE A 626 -5.49 -10.57 22.95
C PHE A 626 -5.45 -10.76 24.47
N ASP A 627 -5.09 -9.71 25.21
CA ASP A 627 -4.98 -9.72 26.70
C ASP A 627 -6.36 -9.59 27.39
N GLY A 628 -7.35 -10.27 26.88
CA GLY A 628 -8.71 -10.26 27.43
C GLY A 628 -9.45 -11.55 27.14
N GLN A 629 -10.54 -11.79 27.88
CA GLN A 629 -11.44 -12.93 27.65
C GLN A 629 -12.53 -12.63 26.63
N SER A 630 -12.77 -11.35 26.34
CA SER A 630 -13.76 -10.88 25.37
C SER A 630 -13.31 -9.56 24.75
N ILE A 631 -13.87 -9.22 23.59
CA ILE A 631 -13.55 -7.99 22.85
C ILE A 631 -14.70 -6.99 23.01
N ASN A 632 -14.42 -5.86 23.65
CA ASN A 632 -15.34 -4.76 23.77
C ASN A 632 -15.18 -3.80 22.57
N GLY A 633 -16.20 -3.65 21.74
CA GLY A 633 -16.15 -2.80 20.55
C GLY A 633 -15.78 -3.56 19.27
N ASN A 634 -15.57 -2.81 18.17
CA ASN A 634 -15.31 -3.36 16.83
C ASN A 634 -13.90 -3.05 16.32
N THR A 635 -13.00 -2.66 17.22
CA THR A 635 -11.61 -2.35 16.88
C THR A 635 -10.65 -2.94 17.91
N LEU A 636 -9.66 -3.65 17.46
CA LEU A 636 -8.56 -4.14 18.29
C LEU A 636 -7.43 -3.12 18.28
N PHE A 637 -6.94 -2.77 19.47
CA PHE A 637 -5.86 -1.81 19.68
C PHE A 637 -4.55 -2.50 20.08
N ARG A 638 -3.42 -1.86 19.77
CA ARG A 638 -2.08 -2.41 20.01
C ARG A 638 -1.80 -2.78 21.48
N PRO A 639 -2.16 -1.98 22.50
CA PRO A 639 -1.87 -2.32 23.90
C PRO A 639 -2.46 -3.65 24.35
N GLY A 640 -3.56 -4.09 23.77
CA GLY A 640 -4.20 -5.38 24.08
C GLY A 640 -3.61 -6.57 23.33
N VAL A 641 -2.60 -6.41 22.47
CA VAL A 641 -2.05 -7.49 21.65
C VAL A 641 -0.79 -8.05 22.31
N ILE A 642 -0.85 -9.32 22.74
CA ILE A 642 0.28 -10.03 23.39
C ILE A 642 1.17 -10.71 22.34
N ARG A 643 0.56 -11.45 21.41
CA ARG A 643 1.25 -12.27 20.40
C ARG A 643 0.48 -12.24 19.08
N PHE A 644 1.17 -12.42 17.99
CA PHE A 644 0.56 -12.43 16.66
C PHE A 644 1.41 -13.20 15.65
N SER A 645 0.77 -13.64 14.56
CA SER A 645 1.49 -14.30 13.45
C SER A 645 2.49 -13.33 12.79
N PRO A 646 3.71 -13.79 12.47
CA PRO A 646 4.79 -12.91 11.97
C PRO A 646 4.51 -12.34 10.57
N ASN A 647 3.60 -12.93 9.81
CA ASN A 647 3.34 -12.60 8.40
C ASN A 647 1.91 -12.05 8.18
N LEU A 648 1.38 -11.31 9.15
CA LEU A 648 0.12 -10.59 8.97
C LEU A 648 0.34 -9.37 8.07
N LEU A 649 -0.56 -9.19 7.13
CA LEU A 649 -0.57 -8.07 6.19
C LEU A 649 -1.84 -7.23 6.35
N PRO A 650 -1.84 -5.96 5.96
CA PRO A 650 -3.06 -5.17 5.92
C PRO A 650 -4.14 -5.88 5.08
N LYS A 651 -5.38 -5.87 5.56
CA LYS A 651 -6.55 -6.59 4.99
C LYS A 651 -6.50 -8.12 5.09
N ASP A 652 -5.50 -8.73 5.72
CA ASP A 652 -5.60 -10.14 6.08
C ASP A 652 -6.75 -10.37 7.05
N LEU A 653 -7.45 -11.49 6.85
CA LEU A 653 -8.41 -11.98 7.82
C LEU A 653 -7.66 -12.78 8.90
N THR A 654 -7.98 -12.53 10.16
CA THR A 654 -7.26 -13.09 11.30
C THR A 654 -8.19 -13.62 12.37
N LEU A 655 -7.74 -14.68 13.06
CA LEU A 655 -8.39 -15.26 14.21
C LEU A 655 -7.89 -14.56 15.47
N ILE A 656 -8.79 -14.20 16.39
CA ILE A 656 -8.42 -13.53 17.64
C ILE A 656 -8.71 -14.46 18.80
N PHE A 657 -7.63 -14.82 19.52
CA PHE A 657 -7.68 -15.71 20.67
C PHE A 657 -7.58 -14.95 21.99
N ASP A 658 -8.12 -15.56 23.05
CA ASP A 658 -7.93 -15.08 24.42
C ASP A 658 -6.47 -15.23 24.86
N LYS A 659 -6.14 -14.66 26.02
CA LYS A 659 -4.79 -14.70 26.63
C LYS A 659 -4.22 -16.11 26.77
N ASN A 660 -5.05 -17.07 27.12
CA ASN A 660 -4.64 -18.46 27.31
C ASN A 660 -4.52 -19.23 25.98
N GLN A 661 -4.93 -18.65 24.87
CA GLN A 661 -4.97 -19.25 23.53
C GLN A 661 -5.87 -20.50 23.45
N GLU A 662 -6.84 -20.61 24.34
CA GLU A 662 -7.76 -21.75 24.40
C GLU A 662 -9.05 -21.48 23.64
N LYS A 663 -9.50 -20.21 23.66
CA LYS A 663 -10.76 -19.80 23.06
C LYS A 663 -10.57 -18.82 21.92
N LEU A 664 -11.27 -19.06 20.84
CA LEU A 664 -11.46 -18.06 19.79
C LEU A 664 -12.50 -17.06 20.29
N ILE A 665 -12.09 -15.79 20.47
CA ILE A 665 -12.95 -14.73 21.01
C ILE A 665 -13.45 -13.76 19.94
N GLY A 666 -12.90 -13.82 18.74
CA GLY A 666 -13.36 -12.99 17.62
C GLY A 666 -12.61 -13.22 16.32
N LEU A 667 -13.11 -12.56 15.29
CA LEU A 667 -12.55 -12.55 13.94
C LEU A 667 -12.36 -11.12 13.47
N GLY A 668 -11.23 -10.84 12.83
CA GLY A 668 -10.91 -9.49 12.40
C GLY A 668 -10.30 -9.41 11.01
N SER A 669 -10.34 -8.21 10.45
CA SER A 669 -9.60 -7.81 9.26
C SER A 669 -8.51 -6.83 9.67
N MET A 670 -7.26 -7.14 9.29
CA MET A 670 -6.10 -6.34 9.67
C MET A 670 -6.14 -4.94 9.06
N ILE A 671 -5.91 -3.92 9.87
CA ILE A 671 -5.67 -2.54 9.39
C ILE A 671 -4.21 -2.39 9.00
N VAL A 672 -3.31 -3.01 9.77
CA VAL A 672 -1.85 -2.91 9.65
C VAL A 672 -1.21 -4.29 9.58
N GLY A 673 0.02 -4.37 9.08
CA GLY A 673 0.80 -5.61 9.06
C GLY A 673 1.57 -5.87 10.36
N SER A 674 2.17 -7.06 10.44
CA SER A 674 2.96 -7.50 11.59
C SER A 674 4.16 -6.58 11.91
N ASN A 675 4.81 -6.01 10.89
CA ASN A 675 5.91 -5.05 11.08
C ASN A 675 5.44 -3.78 11.81
N TYR A 676 4.26 -3.27 11.42
CA TYR A 676 3.67 -2.12 12.09
C TYR A 676 3.35 -2.42 13.56
N ILE A 677 2.77 -3.58 13.83
CA ILE A 677 2.43 -4.01 15.20
C ILE A 677 3.69 -4.10 16.06
N LYS A 678 4.77 -4.67 15.51
CA LYS A 678 6.05 -4.83 16.22
C LYS A 678 6.65 -3.49 16.65
N ASN A 679 6.59 -2.49 15.76
CA ASN A 679 7.23 -1.20 15.96
C ASN A 679 6.27 -0.10 16.46
N SER A 680 5.08 -0.46 16.97
CA SER A 680 4.10 0.50 17.50
C SER A 680 3.78 0.20 18.94
N LYS A 681 3.69 1.24 19.76
CA LYS A 681 3.24 1.15 21.17
C LYS A 681 1.72 1.28 21.28
N THR A 682 1.10 2.01 20.39
CA THR A 682 -0.34 2.33 20.40
C THR A 682 -0.93 2.22 18.98
N GLY A 683 -2.23 2.40 18.85
CA GLY A 683 -2.93 2.48 17.57
C GLY A 683 -3.88 1.33 17.28
N LYS A 684 -4.64 1.46 16.21
CA LYS A 684 -5.61 0.47 15.72
C LYS A 684 -4.88 -0.63 14.94
N ILE A 685 -5.18 -1.89 15.26
CA ILE A 685 -4.54 -3.06 14.65
C ILE A 685 -5.47 -3.78 13.67
N ALA A 686 -6.71 -4.04 14.09
CA ALA A 686 -7.69 -4.77 13.28
C ALA A 686 -9.11 -4.27 13.53
N ASN A 687 -9.93 -4.36 12.50
CA ASN A 687 -11.39 -4.23 12.62
C ASN A 687 -11.98 -5.60 12.95
N VAL A 688 -12.73 -5.69 14.03
CA VAL A 688 -13.40 -6.93 14.45
C VAL A 688 -14.77 -6.97 13.80
N TYR A 689 -15.02 -7.99 12.98
CA TYR A 689 -16.29 -8.13 12.27
C TYR A 689 -17.20 -9.20 12.87
N GLU A 690 -16.67 -10.13 13.68
CA GLU A 690 -17.45 -11.09 14.45
C GLU A 690 -16.76 -11.36 15.79
N LYS A 691 -17.51 -11.51 16.86
CA LYS A 691 -17.02 -11.76 18.22
C LYS A 691 -18.02 -12.56 19.03
N ILE A 692 -17.54 -13.21 20.10
CA ILE A 692 -18.35 -13.92 21.08
C ILE A 692 -18.99 -12.93 22.05
#